data_8ca2660b4fb10086330af55497cc1d7f
#
_entry.id   8ca2660b4fb10086330af55497cc1d7f
#
_cell.length_a   1.000
_cell.length_b   1.000
_cell.length_c   1.000
_cell.angle_alpha   90.00
_cell.angle_beta   90.00
_cell.angle_gamma   90.00
#
_symmetry.space_group_name_H-M   'P 1'
#
loop_
_entity.id
_entity.type
_entity.pdbx_description
1 polymer ?
#
loop_
_entity_poly.entity_id
_entity_poly.type
_entity_poly.pdbx_seq_one_letter_code
_entity_poly.pdbx_strand_id
1 'polypeptide(L)'
;KNGEDLERALREHDRRAEGKASTITFANLDVRPYPHQQRMLDALMVERLRHGRHRNLVVAATGTGKTVVAALDYRQLRERAGRDLSLLFVAHRMEILEQSLGTFRAVLRDGSFGEIHGGGRRAVGSHVFATIQSLDERRIRELDPDAFEVVIVDEFHHAAAPTYDRLLSRLEPNELLGLTATPERLDGKDVTEWFDGRIAVELRLWEAIDEGFLVPFQYFGVADGTDLRSVAWRRGGYVPEELSNLYTGDDLRVNKLLEAIRRIVHKPGEMRALGFCVSKEHARFMARRFTESGLESVALTGDDHPDERSKELARLQRGELRCIFSVDVLSEGVDVPNVDTLLLLRPTQSATVFTQQLGRGLRRAPGKSHLTVIDLIGQHRREFRFEDRLRSMLDTRQGSVRHQLERDFPFLPAGCTIDLDRQSREIVLENLKAAAQRTRWQTLVRDLGAEPDDVTLDEFLERHDLRIADIYRSGRSWTELLRAARKPVPVATDPELEARALRAAGRLAHVDDPERVDFYRRILLAGRPPDLGSLDERERRLLIMLAWRLRSGGSGRDTVSDYLAALWREAALREELVQLLDALDARSRVVSAPSPLPPEIPLALHARYSRDEAMAALGYSSGVDPHSPQGGVFWVERAASDVFFVDLRKSERDYSPTTMYRDYAISRDLFHWESQSRQHTGLDTVQRYINHASRGTRVLLFVREHRRWELGARPFYFLGPVDYVSHEGERPVAFTWRLRTPMPEELFEIARSVAAA
;
A
#
# COMPACT_ATOMS: atom_id res chain seq x y z
N LYS A 1 -20.57 -8.68 15.02
CA LYS A 1 -21.61 -8.20 14.08
C LYS A 1 -20.92 -7.28 13.11
N ASN A 2 -21.11 -7.53 11.82
CA ASN A 2 -20.31 -6.97 10.70
C ASN A 2 -20.79 -5.57 10.31
N GLY A 3 -19.99 -4.80 9.55
CA GLY A 3 -20.33 -3.48 9.05
C GLY A 3 -21.63 -3.43 8.24
N GLU A 4 -22.00 -4.52 7.55
CA GLU A 4 -23.32 -4.67 6.92
C GLU A 4 -24.47 -4.66 7.93
N ASP A 5 -24.27 -5.21 9.15
CA ASP A 5 -25.26 -5.13 10.22
C ASP A 5 -25.39 -3.71 10.76
N LEU A 6 -24.30 -2.94 10.76
CA LEU A 6 -24.32 -1.53 11.14
C LEU A 6 -25.00 -0.67 10.06
N GLU A 7 -24.66 -0.86 8.78
CA GLU A 7 -25.33 -0.18 7.69
C GLU A 7 -26.82 -0.54 7.61
N ARG A 8 -27.17 -1.79 7.83
CA ARG A 8 -28.58 -2.24 7.89
C ARG A 8 -29.30 -1.61 9.07
N ALA A 9 -28.66 -1.57 10.25
CA ALA A 9 -29.21 -0.93 11.43
C ALA A 9 -29.39 0.58 11.27
N LEU A 10 -28.42 1.25 10.62
CA LEU A 10 -28.53 2.68 10.28
C LEU A 10 -29.63 2.95 9.25
N ARG A 11 -29.74 2.14 8.19
CA ARG A 11 -30.83 2.26 7.20
C ARG A 11 -32.22 1.92 7.77
N GLU A 12 -32.34 0.96 8.70
CA GLU A 12 -33.58 0.68 9.43
C GLU A 12 -33.95 1.81 10.41
N HIS A 13 -32.93 2.45 11.00
CA HIS A 13 -33.13 3.62 11.85
C HIS A 13 -33.69 4.81 11.05
N ASP A 14 -33.09 5.11 9.88
CA ASP A 14 -33.56 6.19 9.01
C ASP A 14 -34.99 5.99 8.54
N ARG A 15 -35.41 4.73 8.23
CA ARG A 15 -36.80 4.41 7.87
C ARG A 15 -37.77 4.50 9.05
N ARG A 16 -37.28 4.38 10.31
CA ARG A 16 -38.12 4.52 11.52
C ARG A 16 -38.16 5.95 12.07
N ALA A 17 -37.21 6.79 11.71
CA ALA A 17 -37.13 8.19 12.13
C ALA A 17 -38.24 9.09 11.51
N GLU A 18 -38.94 8.61 10.49
CA GLU A 18 -40.15 9.25 9.97
C GLU A 18 -41.37 9.20 10.92
N GLY A 19 -41.23 8.63 12.11
CA GLY A 19 -42.40 8.45 12.96
C GLY A 19 -42.23 8.24 14.47
N LYS A 20 -41.14 8.50 15.16
CA LYS A 20 -40.98 8.70 16.62
C LYS A 20 -39.53 8.52 17.06
N ALA A 21 -38.99 9.46 17.83
CA ALA A 21 -37.66 9.34 18.47
C ALA A 21 -37.60 8.12 19.39
N SER A 22 -36.86 7.07 18.98
CA SER A 22 -36.46 5.99 19.85
C SER A 22 -34.95 6.04 20.04
N THR A 23 -34.51 6.23 21.26
CA THR A 23 -33.11 6.21 21.66
C THR A 23 -32.56 4.81 21.45
N ILE A 24 -31.76 4.60 20.40
CA ILE A 24 -31.02 3.34 20.22
C ILE A 24 -29.83 3.38 21.18
N THR A 25 -29.78 2.43 22.10
CA THR A 25 -28.63 2.29 23.02
C THR A 25 -27.50 1.59 22.24
N PHE A 26 -26.48 2.36 21.79
CA PHE A 26 -25.30 1.86 21.11
C PHE A 26 -24.34 1.03 22.00
N ALA A 27 -24.66 0.85 23.29
CA ALA A 27 -23.81 0.22 24.28
C ALA A 27 -23.38 -1.24 23.98
N ASN A 28 -24.08 -1.93 23.06
CA ASN A 28 -23.82 -3.33 22.72
C ASN A 28 -23.24 -3.56 21.30
N LEU A 29 -22.91 -2.50 20.56
CA LEU A 29 -22.29 -2.60 19.23
C LEU A 29 -20.76 -2.56 19.38
N ASP A 30 -20.09 -3.71 19.16
CA ASP A 30 -18.62 -3.76 19.03
C ASP A 30 -18.26 -3.64 17.56
N VAL A 31 -17.93 -2.42 17.12
CA VAL A 31 -17.48 -2.15 15.75
C VAL A 31 -16.01 -2.53 15.68
N ARG A 32 -15.72 -3.61 14.98
CA ARG A 32 -14.35 -4.07 14.71
C ARG A 32 -13.95 -3.72 13.27
N PRO A 33 -12.71 -3.31 13.06
CA PRO A 33 -12.23 -3.06 11.71
C PRO A 33 -12.23 -4.35 10.89
N TYR A 34 -12.54 -4.23 9.61
CA TYR A 34 -12.22 -5.26 8.65
C TYR A 34 -10.69 -5.36 8.44
N PRO A 35 -10.16 -6.46 7.90
CA PRO A 35 -8.72 -6.61 7.67
C PRO A 35 -8.09 -5.43 6.92
N HIS A 36 -8.70 -4.95 5.84
CA HIS A 36 -8.21 -3.78 5.10
C HIS A 36 -8.24 -2.49 5.93
N GLN A 37 -9.28 -2.30 6.75
CA GLN A 37 -9.37 -1.14 7.65
C GLN A 37 -8.32 -1.21 8.75
N GLN A 38 -8.02 -2.42 9.27
CA GLN A 38 -6.94 -2.61 10.22
C GLN A 38 -5.58 -2.27 9.61
N ARG A 39 -5.32 -2.69 8.36
CA ARG A 39 -4.09 -2.28 7.64
C ARG A 39 -3.96 -0.77 7.51
N MET A 40 -5.07 -0.07 7.23
CA MET A 40 -5.07 1.39 7.16
C MET A 40 -4.72 2.02 8.53
N LEU A 41 -5.31 1.51 9.60
CA LEU A 41 -5.03 1.95 10.96
C LEU A 41 -3.57 1.67 11.37
N ASP A 42 -3.05 0.49 11.04
CA ASP A 42 -1.66 0.11 11.30
C ASP A 42 -0.70 1.06 10.55
N ALA A 43 -1.00 1.41 9.29
CA ALA A 43 -0.19 2.35 8.51
C ALA A 43 -0.23 3.79 9.07
N LEU A 44 -1.40 4.30 9.47
CA LEU A 44 -1.53 5.60 10.15
C LEU A 44 -0.72 5.63 11.46
N MET A 45 -0.70 4.51 12.16
CA MET A 45 0.10 4.35 13.37
C MET A 45 1.61 4.42 13.07
N VAL A 46 2.05 3.83 11.95
CA VAL A 46 3.44 3.92 11.48
C VAL A 46 3.85 5.36 11.25
N GLU A 47 3.05 6.11 10.50
CA GLU A 47 3.35 7.51 10.17
C GLU A 47 3.56 8.34 11.42
N ARG A 48 2.71 8.16 12.44
CA ARG A 48 2.79 8.90 13.70
C ARG A 48 3.94 8.48 14.60
N LEU A 49 4.07 7.15 14.84
CA LEU A 49 5.01 6.66 15.86
C LEU A 49 6.44 6.55 15.36
N ARG A 50 6.62 6.21 14.09
CA ARG A 50 7.94 6.01 13.51
C ARG A 50 8.47 7.28 12.87
N HIS A 51 7.61 7.96 12.11
CA HIS A 51 8.03 9.11 11.33
C HIS A 51 7.70 10.46 11.97
N GLY A 52 6.99 10.47 13.13
CA GLY A 52 6.56 11.71 13.80
C GLY A 52 5.65 12.57 12.93
N ARG A 53 4.90 11.95 12.02
CA ARG A 53 4.11 12.63 11.01
C ARG A 53 2.64 12.64 11.40
N HIS A 54 2.14 13.83 11.60
CA HIS A 54 0.80 14.07 12.12
C HIS A 54 -0.18 14.61 11.08
N ARG A 55 0.26 14.72 9.82
CA ARG A 55 -0.54 15.11 8.67
C ARG A 55 -0.62 13.93 7.70
N ASN A 56 -1.76 13.23 7.68
CA ASN A 56 -1.90 11.95 7.00
C ASN A 56 -3.06 11.93 6.03
N LEU A 57 -2.80 11.48 4.78
CA LEU A 57 -3.81 11.32 3.73
C LEU A 57 -4.10 9.83 3.52
N VAL A 58 -5.38 9.45 3.64
CA VAL A 58 -5.90 8.12 3.31
C VAL A 58 -6.59 8.16 1.96
N VAL A 59 -6.06 7.41 1.00
CA VAL A 59 -6.65 7.24 -0.32
C VAL A 59 -7.29 5.86 -0.40
N ALA A 60 -8.61 5.80 -0.50
CA ALA A 60 -9.32 4.52 -0.60
C ALA A 60 -10.64 4.69 -1.38
N ALA A 61 -10.99 3.67 -2.19
CA ALA A 61 -12.19 3.70 -3.01
C ALA A 61 -13.45 3.98 -2.19
N THR A 62 -14.45 4.60 -2.81
CA THR A 62 -15.76 4.86 -2.17
C THR A 62 -16.43 3.52 -1.82
N GLY A 63 -17.03 3.42 -0.65
CA GLY A 63 -17.67 2.18 -0.17
C GLY A 63 -16.75 1.26 0.65
N THR A 64 -15.46 1.58 0.81
CA THR A 64 -14.50 0.80 1.63
C THR A 64 -14.54 1.14 3.12
N GLY A 65 -15.42 2.07 3.53
CA GLY A 65 -15.60 2.44 4.93
C GLY A 65 -14.56 3.45 5.46
N LYS A 66 -14.10 4.40 4.63
CA LYS A 66 -13.19 5.49 5.06
C LYS A 66 -13.61 6.17 6.35
N THR A 67 -14.91 6.49 6.49
CA THR A 67 -15.45 7.13 7.70
C THR A 67 -15.34 6.24 8.94
N VAL A 68 -15.48 4.91 8.77
CA VAL A 68 -15.28 3.94 9.86
C VAL A 68 -13.81 3.92 10.29
N VAL A 69 -12.89 3.97 9.34
CA VAL A 69 -11.45 4.07 9.61
C VAL A 69 -11.15 5.35 10.40
N ALA A 70 -11.68 6.49 9.97
CA ALA A 70 -11.49 7.77 10.68
C ALA A 70 -12.01 7.74 12.13
N ALA A 71 -13.18 7.12 12.35
CA ALA A 71 -13.76 6.99 13.69
C ALA A 71 -12.96 6.03 14.59
N LEU A 72 -12.45 4.92 14.02
CA LEU A 72 -11.59 3.97 14.72
C LEU A 72 -10.22 4.59 15.04
N ASP A 73 -9.67 5.35 14.10
CA ASP A 73 -8.42 6.08 14.27
C ASP A 73 -8.53 7.12 15.40
N TYR A 74 -9.60 7.92 15.37
CA TYR A 74 -9.90 8.87 16.46
C TYR A 74 -10.06 8.16 17.83
N ARG A 75 -10.71 6.98 17.86
CA ARG A 75 -10.80 6.16 19.09
C ARG A 75 -9.41 5.78 19.62
N GLN A 76 -8.50 5.32 18.74
CA GLN A 76 -7.14 4.97 19.11
C GLN A 76 -6.35 6.19 19.62
N LEU A 77 -6.54 7.37 19.02
CA LEU A 77 -5.92 8.60 19.49
C LEU A 77 -6.38 8.97 20.91
N ARG A 78 -7.71 8.88 21.18
CA ARG A 78 -8.27 9.10 22.52
C ARG A 78 -7.71 8.12 23.56
N GLU A 79 -7.69 6.82 23.22
CA GLU A 79 -7.17 5.76 24.10
C GLU A 79 -5.70 6.02 24.48
N ARG A 80 -4.89 6.49 23.54
CA ARG A 80 -3.48 6.84 23.77
C ARG A 80 -3.31 8.11 24.60
N ALA A 81 -4.11 9.13 24.34
CA ALA A 81 -4.09 10.37 25.09
C ALA A 81 -4.63 10.19 26.54
N GLY A 82 -5.40 9.12 26.80
CA GLY A 82 -6.07 8.88 28.07
C GLY A 82 -7.14 9.92 28.39
N ARG A 83 -7.59 10.71 27.41
CA ARG A 83 -8.61 11.77 27.53
C ARG A 83 -9.32 12.00 26.18
N ASP A 84 -10.42 12.73 26.23
CA ASP A 84 -11.07 13.24 25.03
C ASP A 84 -10.21 14.30 24.34
N LEU A 85 -10.16 14.24 22.99
CA LEU A 85 -9.48 15.19 22.14
C LEU A 85 -10.52 16.02 21.40
N SER A 86 -10.33 17.33 21.28
CA SER A 86 -11.21 18.19 20.49
C SER A 86 -11.14 17.81 19.00
N LEU A 87 -12.31 17.69 18.33
CA LEU A 87 -12.44 17.21 16.96
C LEU A 87 -13.19 18.18 16.08
N LEU A 88 -12.63 18.50 14.91
CA LEU A 88 -13.35 19.08 13.80
C LEU A 88 -13.41 18.07 12.63
N PHE A 89 -14.61 17.63 12.27
CA PHE A 89 -14.86 16.83 11.06
C PHE A 89 -15.50 17.71 9.99
N VAL A 90 -14.87 17.80 8.82
CA VAL A 90 -15.32 18.65 7.72
C VAL A 90 -15.72 17.81 6.52
N ALA A 91 -16.89 18.08 5.95
CA ALA A 91 -17.33 17.52 4.69
C ALA A 91 -18.03 18.59 3.83
N HIS A 92 -18.30 18.27 2.57
CA HIS A 92 -18.91 19.22 1.64
C HIS A 92 -20.45 19.14 1.61
N ARG A 93 -21.07 18.07 2.15
CA ARG A 93 -22.51 17.83 2.15
C ARG A 93 -23.04 17.48 3.54
N MET A 94 -24.27 17.94 3.83
CA MET A 94 -24.93 17.69 5.12
C MET A 94 -25.21 16.19 5.34
N GLU A 95 -25.62 15.48 4.31
CA GLU A 95 -25.91 14.04 4.38
C GLU A 95 -24.69 13.23 4.79
N ILE A 96 -23.50 13.61 4.28
CA ILE A 96 -22.23 12.97 4.66
C ILE A 96 -21.92 13.24 6.13
N LEU A 97 -22.17 14.46 6.61
CA LEU A 97 -21.94 14.80 8.02
C LEU A 97 -22.84 14.02 8.97
N GLU A 98 -24.14 13.91 8.65
CA GLU A 98 -25.08 13.15 9.47
C GLU A 98 -24.72 11.67 9.54
N GLN A 99 -24.34 11.08 8.40
CA GLN A 99 -23.85 9.71 8.33
C GLN A 99 -22.54 9.53 9.12
N SER A 100 -21.61 10.46 8.97
CA SER A 100 -20.30 10.40 9.66
C SER A 100 -20.48 10.52 11.18
N LEU A 101 -21.30 11.46 11.64
CA LEU A 101 -21.62 11.60 13.06
C LEU A 101 -22.25 10.32 13.63
N GLY A 102 -23.19 9.70 12.91
CA GLY A 102 -23.77 8.40 13.29
C GLY A 102 -22.71 7.30 13.41
N THR A 103 -21.76 7.26 12.48
CA THR A 103 -20.64 6.31 12.49
C THR A 103 -19.73 6.52 13.70
N PHE A 104 -19.34 7.76 14.00
CA PHE A 104 -18.53 8.10 15.18
C PHE A 104 -19.23 7.69 16.47
N ARG A 105 -20.51 8.02 16.62
CA ARG A 105 -21.31 7.61 17.78
C ARG A 105 -21.35 6.10 17.98
N ALA A 106 -21.49 5.36 16.89
CA ALA A 106 -21.52 3.89 16.94
C ALA A 106 -20.13 3.31 17.31
N VAL A 107 -19.04 3.81 16.72
CA VAL A 107 -17.67 3.35 16.99
C VAL A 107 -17.22 3.70 18.42
N LEU A 108 -17.55 4.90 18.88
CA LEU A 108 -17.21 5.39 20.23
C LEU A 108 -18.17 4.87 21.31
N ARG A 109 -19.29 4.26 20.91
CA ARG A 109 -20.39 3.83 21.81
C ARG A 109 -20.99 4.96 22.64
N ASP A 110 -20.97 6.17 22.10
CA ASP A 110 -21.45 7.38 22.74
C ASP A 110 -22.47 8.10 21.85
N GLY A 111 -23.75 7.96 22.18
CA GLY A 111 -24.85 8.60 21.45
C GLY A 111 -24.90 10.12 21.58
N SER A 112 -24.20 10.69 22.56
CA SER A 112 -24.12 12.15 22.81
C SER A 112 -22.92 12.79 22.12
N PHE A 113 -22.01 11.99 21.54
CA PHE A 113 -20.81 12.50 20.90
C PHE A 113 -21.13 13.41 19.70
N GLY A 114 -20.50 14.58 19.68
CA GLY A 114 -20.42 15.49 18.56
C GLY A 114 -21.72 16.22 18.20
N GLU A 115 -21.55 17.40 17.63
CA GLU A 115 -22.64 18.29 17.20
C GLU A 115 -22.44 18.71 15.74
N ILE A 116 -23.56 18.88 15.00
CA ILE A 116 -23.53 19.36 13.63
C ILE A 116 -23.54 20.88 13.59
N HIS A 117 -22.62 21.45 12.79
CA HIS A 117 -22.58 22.86 12.44
C HIS A 117 -22.89 23.06 10.96
N GLY A 118 -24.03 23.69 10.65
CA GLY A 118 -24.52 23.91 9.29
C GLY A 118 -26.03 23.66 9.17
N GLY A 119 -26.61 24.00 8.04
CA GLY A 119 -28.09 23.84 7.82
C GLY A 119 -28.93 24.55 8.86
N GLY A 120 -28.48 25.73 9.38
CA GLY A 120 -29.17 26.48 10.44
C GLY A 120 -28.83 26.01 11.87
N ARG A 121 -28.05 24.96 12.07
CA ARG A 121 -27.60 24.47 13.39
C ARG A 121 -26.25 25.11 13.76
N ARG A 122 -26.06 25.44 15.04
CA ARG A 122 -24.81 25.99 15.57
C ARG A 122 -24.24 25.05 16.64
N ALA A 123 -23.08 24.47 16.38
CA ALA A 123 -22.33 23.68 17.36
C ALA A 123 -21.60 24.61 18.36
N VAL A 124 -21.53 24.19 19.63
CA VAL A 124 -20.87 24.92 20.72
C VAL A 124 -19.86 24.02 21.42
N GLY A 125 -19.91 22.71 21.19
CA GLY A 125 -19.06 21.71 21.84
C GLY A 125 -17.64 21.60 21.25
N SER A 126 -16.81 20.76 21.88
CA SER A 126 -15.44 20.48 21.44
C SER A 126 -15.37 19.46 20.29
N HIS A 127 -16.48 18.81 19.93
CA HIS A 127 -16.56 17.83 18.84
C HIS A 127 -17.55 18.32 17.79
N VAL A 128 -17.05 18.91 16.73
CA VAL A 128 -17.83 19.62 15.72
C VAL A 128 -17.79 18.89 14.39
N PHE A 129 -18.96 18.64 13.79
CA PHE A 129 -19.13 18.15 12.43
C PHE A 129 -19.67 19.28 11.56
N ALA A 130 -18.86 19.85 10.68
CA ALA A 130 -19.20 21.07 9.93
C ALA A 130 -19.20 20.86 8.41
N THR A 131 -20.18 21.48 7.70
CA THR A 131 -20.01 21.63 6.26
C THR A 131 -19.02 22.76 5.98
N ILE A 132 -18.16 22.59 4.96
CA ILE A 132 -17.20 23.64 4.61
C ILE A 132 -17.87 24.98 4.28
N GLN A 133 -19.09 24.95 3.72
CA GLN A 133 -19.87 26.13 3.39
C GLN A 133 -20.37 26.87 4.65
N SER A 134 -20.52 26.17 5.78
CA SER A 134 -20.94 26.78 7.06
C SER A 134 -19.79 27.48 7.79
N LEU A 135 -18.56 27.19 7.39
CA LEU A 135 -17.33 27.81 7.89
C LEU A 135 -16.97 29.01 6.99
N ASP A 136 -17.73 30.11 7.13
CA ASP A 136 -17.47 31.35 6.39
C ASP A 136 -16.16 32.00 6.83
N GLU A 137 -15.68 32.98 6.03
CA GLU A 137 -14.38 33.63 6.24
C GLU A 137 -14.30 34.32 7.62
N ARG A 138 -15.39 34.88 8.11
CA ARG A 138 -15.44 35.55 9.41
C ARG A 138 -15.22 34.52 10.53
N ARG A 139 -15.93 33.40 10.45
CA ARG A 139 -15.83 32.31 11.45
C ARG A 139 -14.44 31.67 11.46
N ILE A 140 -13.86 31.42 10.27
CA ILE A 140 -12.51 30.90 10.18
C ILE A 140 -11.51 31.84 10.86
N ARG A 141 -11.64 33.15 10.68
CA ARG A 141 -10.78 34.14 11.35
C ARG A 141 -10.96 34.18 12.88
N GLU A 142 -12.17 33.89 13.36
CA GLU A 142 -12.51 33.86 14.79
C GLU A 142 -12.05 32.57 15.49
N LEU A 143 -11.62 31.50 14.75
CA LEU A 143 -11.10 30.28 15.33
C LEU A 143 -9.68 30.51 15.89
N ASP A 144 -9.44 30.01 17.10
CA ASP A 144 -8.08 29.89 17.60
C ASP A 144 -7.31 28.82 16.82
N PRO A 145 -6.00 28.99 16.55
CA PRO A 145 -5.22 28.01 15.79
C PRO A 145 -5.27 26.59 16.38
N ASP A 146 -5.31 26.48 17.70
CA ASP A 146 -5.33 25.25 18.50
C ASP A 146 -6.74 24.83 18.96
N ALA A 147 -7.80 25.42 18.40
CA ALA A 147 -9.19 25.12 18.78
C ALA A 147 -9.55 23.64 18.68
N PHE A 148 -8.93 22.92 17.75
CA PHE A 148 -9.15 21.49 17.52
C PHE A 148 -7.82 20.74 17.47
N GLU A 149 -7.69 19.73 18.34
CA GLU A 149 -6.52 18.86 18.37
C GLU A 149 -6.50 17.87 17.21
N VAL A 150 -7.67 17.45 16.75
CA VAL A 150 -7.83 16.54 15.61
C VAL A 150 -8.73 17.20 14.56
N VAL A 151 -8.23 17.29 13.34
CA VAL A 151 -9.00 17.75 12.18
C VAL A 151 -9.10 16.63 11.17
N ILE A 152 -10.32 16.26 10.79
CA ILE A 152 -10.59 15.25 9.76
C ILE A 152 -11.35 15.92 8.63
N VAL A 153 -10.85 15.75 7.41
CA VAL A 153 -11.49 16.31 6.20
C VAL A 153 -11.87 15.16 5.27
N ASP A 154 -13.15 14.96 5.07
CA ASP A 154 -13.65 13.94 4.14
C ASP A 154 -13.79 14.52 2.73
N GLU A 155 -13.57 13.65 1.73
CA GLU A 155 -13.47 13.98 0.31
C GLU A 155 -12.49 15.15 0.06
N PHE A 156 -11.27 14.99 0.56
CA PHE A 156 -10.23 16.02 0.58
C PHE A 156 -9.90 16.60 -0.80
N HIS A 157 -10.17 15.87 -1.88
CA HIS A 157 -9.99 16.37 -3.25
C HIS A 157 -10.88 17.61 -3.59
N HIS A 158 -11.95 17.85 -2.83
CA HIS A 158 -12.70 19.11 -2.87
C HIS A 158 -12.00 20.27 -2.16
N ALA A 159 -10.89 20.04 -1.47
CA ALA A 159 -10.11 21.08 -0.80
C ALA A 159 -9.49 22.12 -1.76
N ALA A 160 -9.78 22.04 -3.07
CA ALA A 160 -9.49 23.06 -4.07
C ALA A 160 -10.20 24.41 -3.82
N ALA A 161 -11.28 24.42 -3.05
CA ALA A 161 -11.98 25.66 -2.75
C ALA A 161 -11.11 26.54 -1.82
N PRO A 162 -11.02 27.86 -2.09
CA PRO A 162 -10.25 28.79 -1.26
C PRO A 162 -10.60 28.76 0.23
N THR A 163 -11.77 28.24 0.56
CA THR A 163 -12.22 28.10 1.94
C THR A 163 -11.47 27.02 2.72
N TYR A 164 -11.13 25.88 2.07
CA TYR A 164 -10.30 24.85 2.70
C TYR A 164 -8.88 25.35 2.93
N ASP A 165 -8.27 26.01 1.94
CA ASP A 165 -6.93 26.58 2.09
C ASP A 165 -6.89 27.55 3.26
N ARG A 166 -7.90 28.42 3.42
CA ARG A 166 -8.01 29.34 4.57
C ARG A 166 -8.20 28.62 5.89
N LEU A 167 -9.05 27.59 5.93
CA LEU A 167 -9.30 26.81 7.13
C LEU A 167 -8.03 26.09 7.61
N LEU A 168 -7.38 25.36 6.70
CA LEU A 168 -6.19 24.56 7.01
C LEU A 168 -4.94 25.42 7.27
N SER A 169 -4.86 26.63 6.68
CA SER A 169 -3.80 27.59 7.00
C SER A 169 -4.04 28.31 8.32
N ARG A 170 -5.28 28.33 8.82
CA ARG A 170 -5.62 28.97 10.10
C ARG A 170 -5.44 28.02 11.29
N LEU A 171 -5.74 26.73 11.12
CA LEU A 171 -5.69 25.74 12.19
C LEU A 171 -4.32 25.06 12.27
N GLU A 172 -3.88 24.82 13.50
CA GLU A 172 -2.65 24.08 13.83
C GLU A 172 -3.01 22.82 14.66
N PRO A 173 -3.73 21.84 14.08
CA PRO A 173 -4.11 20.65 14.83
C PRO A 173 -2.91 19.77 15.11
N ASN A 174 -2.96 19.03 16.24
CA ASN A 174 -1.99 17.99 16.54
C ASN A 174 -2.04 16.85 15.50
N GLU A 175 -3.26 16.55 14.98
CA GLU A 175 -3.48 15.51 13.97
C GLU A 175 -4.38 16.04 12.84
N LEU A 176 -3.91 15.96 11.61
CA LEU A 176 -4.70 16.22 10.41
C LEU A 176 -4.87 14.92 9.62
N LEU A 177 -6.10 14.49 9.42
CA LEU A 177 -6.46 13.33 8.61
C LEU A 177 -7.29 13.74 7.39
N GLY A 178 -6.75 13.55 6.21
CA GLY A 178 -7.48 13.67 4.96
C GLY A 178 -8.01 12.31 4.52
N LEU A 179 -9.27 12.26 4.09
CA LEU A 179 -9.89 11.09 3.48
C LEU A 179 -10.27 11.44 2.06
N THR A 180 -9.86 10.63 1.09
CA THR A 180 -10.25 10.85 -0.30
C THR A 180 -10.33 9.51 -1.06
N ALA A 181 -11.17 9.48 -2.09
CA ALA A 181 -11.08 8.40 -3.07
C ALA A 181 -9.97 8.66 -4.09
N THR A 182 -9.45 9.90 -4.14
CA THR A 182 -8.60 10.39 -5.21
C THR A 182 -7.64 11.45 -4.69
N PRO A 183 -6.33 11.32 -4.90
CA PRO A 183 -5.36 12.32 -4.45
C PRO A 183 -5.23 13.52 -5.41
N GLU A 184 -5.83 13.47 -6.60
CA GLU A 184 -5.73 14.53 -7.60
C GLU A 184 -6.84 15.58 -7.42
N ARG A 185 -6.51 16.85 -7.43
CA ARG A 185 -7.46 17.97 -7.37
C ARG A 185 -7.96 18.36 -8.77
N LEU A 186 -9.19 18.85 -8.84
CA LEU A 186 -9.81 19.32 -10.09
C LEU A 186 -9.07 20.52 -10.71
N ASP A 187 -8.39 21.34 -9.91
CA ASP A 187 -7.63 22.51 -10.36
C ASP A 187 -6.18 22.16 -10.76
N GLY A 188 -5.80 20.87 -10.73
CA GLY A 188 -4.48 20.39 -11.10
C GLY A 188 -3.39 20.62 -10.04
N LYS A 189 -3.74 21.12 -8.85
CA LYS A 189 -2.81 21.17 -7.71
C LYS A 189 -2.80 19.81 -7.00
N ASP A 190 -1.67 19.49 -6.42
CA ASP A 190 -1.50 18.25 -5.65
C ASP A 190 -2.13 18.39 -4.25
N VAL A 191 -3.07 17.52 -3.89
CA VAL A 191 -3.65 17.49 -2.52
C VAL A 191 -2.61 17.10 -1.48
N THR A 192 -1.53 16.43 -1.89
CA THR A 192 -0.50 15.95 -0.98
C THR A 192 0.34 17.09 -0.38
N GLU A 193 0.29 18.31 -0.96
CA GLU A 193 0.97 19.49 -0.39
C GLU A 193 0.61 19.74 1.09
N TRP A 194 -0.61 19.41 1.52
CA TRP A 194 -1.05 19.50 2.91
C TRP A 194 -0.59 18.33 3.80
N PHE A 195 -0.01 17.30 3.19
CA PHE A 195 0.42 16.05 3.82
C PHE A 195 1.89 15.74 3.53
N ASP A 196 2.73 16.78 3.49
CA ASP A 196 4.18 16.69 3.24
C ASP A 196 4.53 15.98 1.92
N GLY A 197 3.70 16.19 0.87
CA GLY A 197 3.88 15.61 -0.46
C GLY A 197 3.55 14.12 -0.56
N ARG A 198 2.79 13.52 0.41
CA ARG A 198 2.67 12.06 0.50
C ARG A 198 1.26 11.56 0.78
N ILE A 199 1.05 10.29 0.39
CA ILE A 199 -0.12 9.48 0.75
C ILE A 199 0.32 8.53 1.88
N ALA A 200 -0.29 8.64 3.06
CA ALA A 200 0.00 7.78 4.20
C ALA A 200 -0.52 6.35 3.98
N VAL A 201 -1.70 6.23 3.39
CA VAL A 201 -2.37 4.95 3.18
C VAL A 201 -3.09 4.93 1.83
N GLU A 202 -2.88 3.86 1.07
CA GLU A 202 -3.63 3.58 -0.16
C GLU A 202 -4.22 2.17 -0.07
N LEU A 203 -5.55 2.05 -0.20
CA LEU A 203 -6.20 0.75 -0.33
C LEU A 203 -6.20 0.33 -1.80
N ARG A 204 -5.50 -0.76 -2.08
CA ARG A 204 -5.43 -1.32 -3.43
C ARG A 204 -6.74 -1.99 -3.83
N LEU A 205 -7.10 -1.79 -5.09
CA LEU A 205 -8.37 -2.26 -5.65
C LEU A 205 -8.57 -3.77 -5.52
N TRP A 206 -7.53 -4.56 -5.82
CA TRP A 206 -7.59 -6.01 -5.81
C TRP A 206 -7.84 -6.58 -4.40
N GLU A 207 -7.34 -5.92 -3.34
CA GLU A 207 -7.59 -6.30 -1.94
C GLU A 207 -9.08 -6.15 -1.59
N ALA A 208 -9.69 -5.05 -2.02
CA ALA A 208 -11.11 -4.80 -1.79
C ALA A 208 -12.03 -5.78 -2.55
N ILE A 209 -11.56 -6.30 -3.70
CA ILE A 209 -12.29 -7.34 -4.47
C ILE A 209 -12.15 -8.70 -3.79
N ASP A 210 -10.94 -9.11 -3.40
CA ASP A 210 -10.70 -10.41 -2.72
C ASP A 210 -11.49 -10.54 -1.43
N GLU A 211 -11.63 -9.45 -0.69
CA GLU A 211 -12.43 -9.41 0.54
C GLU A 211 -13.94 -9.28 0.28
N GLY A 212 -14.37 -9.24 -0.99
CA GLY A 212 -15.77 -9.23 -1.38
C GLY A 212 -16.52 -7.92 -1.11
N PHE A 213 -15.84 -6.80 -0.87
CA PHE A 213 -16.46 -5.47 -0.73
C PHE A 213 -16.83 -4.85 -2.07
N LEU A 214 -16.12 -5.23 -3.11
CA LEU A 214 -16.37 -4.86 -4.48
C LEU A 214 -16.73 -6.10 -5.31
N VAL A 215 -17.45 -5.91 -6.44
CA VAL A 215 -17.66 -6.99 -7.39
C VAL A 215 -16.40 -7.24 -8.21
N PRO A 216 -16.14 -8.47 -8.66
CA PRO A 216 -15.05 -8.73 -9.59
C PRO A 216 -15.24 -7.98 -10.91
N PHE A 217 -14.14 -7.75 -11.63
CA PHE A 217 -14.18 -7.11 -12.95
C PHE A 217 -13.76 -8.06 -14.06
N GLN A 218 -14.33 -7.82 -15.25
CA GLN A 218 -13.88 -8.41 -16.51
C GLN A 218 -13.40 -7.27 -17.41
N TYR A 219 -12.08 -7.17 -17.57
CA TYR A 219 -11.46 -6.11 -18.35
C TYR A 219 -11.09 -6.61 -19.74
N PHE A 220 -11.55 -5.88 -20.76
CA PHE A 220 -11.31 -6.17 -22.18
C PHE A 220 -10.59 -5.00 -22.83
N GLY A 221 -9.32 -5.22 -23.20
CA GLY A 221 -8.56 -4.26 -24.02
C GLY A 221 -8.79 -4.52 -25.50
N VAL A 222 -9.35 -3.55 -26.19
CA VAL A 222 -9.71 -3.64 -27.61
C VAL A 222 -8.91 -2.62 -28.42
N ALA A 223 -8.13 -3.08 -29.39
CA ALA A 223 -7.38 -2.19 -30.27
C ALA A 223 -8.32 -1.39 -31.16
N ASP A 224 -8.34 -0.07 -31.03
CA ASP A 224 -9.19 0.81 -31.84
C ASP A 224 -8.55 1.20 -33.18
N GLY A 225 -7.23 0.99 -33.32
CA GLY A 225 -6.47 1.32 -34.53
C GLY A 225 -6.04 2.78 -34.61
N THR A 226 -6.35 3.59 -33.60
CA THR A 226 -5.98 5.03 -33.59
C THR A 226 -4.48 5.20 -33.34
N ASP A 227 -3.82 6.03 -34.13
CA ASP A 227 -2.41 6.38 -33.93
C ASP A 227 -2.28 7.67 -33.10
N LEU A 228 -1.90 7.53 -31.86
CA LEU A 228 -1.72 8.64 -30.90
C LEU A 228 -0.28 9.17 -30.85
N ARG A 229 0.65 8.59 -31.62
CA ARG A 229 2.07 8.97 -31.59
C ARG A 229 2.33 10.38 -32.13
N SER A 230 1.43 10.86 -32.99
CA SER A 230 1.48 12.24 -33.55
C SER A 230 0.85 13.30 -32.65
N VAL A 231 0.01 12.91 -31.69
CA VAL A 231 -0.65 13.83 -30.76
C VAL A 231 0.37 14.44 -29.80
N ALA A 232 0.31 15.76 -29.61
CA ALA A 232 1.25 16.48 -28.74
C ALA A 232 1.18 15.99 -27.29
N TRP A 233 2.35 15.92 -26.65
CA TRP A 233 2.50 15.49 -25.27
C TRP A 233 3.03 16.63 -24.42
N ARG A 234 2.27 17.08 -23.42
CA ARG A 234 2.63 18.17 -22.52
C ARG A 234 2.23 17.87 -21.09
N ARG A 235 3.06 18.26 -20.11
CA ARG A 235 2.79 18.11 -18.68
C ARG A 235 2.38 16.66 -18.28
N GLY A 236 3.03 15.67 -18.87
CA GLY A 236 2.78 14.26 -18.54
C GLY A 236 1.50 13.66 -19.18
N GLY A 237 0.89 14.30 -20.18
CA GLY A 237 -0.32 13.81 -20.86
C GLY A 237 -0.45 14.29 -22.30
N TYR A 238 -1.42 13.71 -23.00
CA TYR A 238 -1.83 14.16 -24.32
C TYR A 238 -2.58 15.50 -24.22
N VAL A 239 -2.43 16.36 -25.26
CA VAL A 239 -3.20 17.61 -25.37
C VAL A 239 -4.67 17.28 -25.65
N PRO A 240 -5.63 17.65 -24.75
CA PRO A 240 -7.03 17.24 -24.85
C PRO A 240 -7.73 17.70 -26.12
N GLU A 241 -7.41 18.88 -26.62
CA GLU A 241 -8.01 19.45 -27.83
C GLU A 241 -7.65 18.64 -29.08
N GLU A 242 -6.39 18.19 -29.19
CA GLU A 242 -5.93 17.35 -30.30
C GLU A 242 -6.58 15.96 -30.25
N LEU A 243 -6.73 15.36 -29.03
CA LEU A 243 -7.46 14.11 -28.86
C LEU A 243 -8.93 14.27 -29.21
N SER A 244 -9.56 15.38 -28.79
CA SER A 244 -10.96 15.66 -29.12
C SER A 244 -11.18 15.71 -30.63
N ASN A 245 -10.34 16.41 -31.36
CA ASN A 245 -10.41 16.49 -32.80
C ASN A 245 -10.23 15.12 -33.49
N LEU A 246 -9.38 14.27 -32.92
CA LEU A 246 -9.10 12.94 -33.46
C LEU A 246 -10.30 11.97 -33.23
N TYR A 247 -10.96 12.06 -32.07
CA TYR A 247 -12.01 11.12 -31.69
C TYR A 247 -13.43 11.55 -32.06
N THR A 248 -13.66 12.87 -32.18
CA THR A 248 -14.98 13.39 -32.56
C THR A 248 -15.18 13.26 -34.04
N GLY A 249 -16.18 12.48 -34.46
CA GLY A 249 -16.45 12.19 -35.87
C GLY A 249 -15.80 10.92 -36.41
N ASP A 250 -15.07 10.16 -35.59
CA ASP A 250 -14.49 8.88 -35.99
C ASP A 250 -15.55 7.73 -35.87
N ASP A 251 -16.32 7.55 -36.91
CA ASP A 251 -17.34 6.50 -37.00
C ASP A 251 -16.76 5.09 -36.98
N LEU A 252 -15.54 4.89 -37.46
CA LEU A 252 -14.90 3.58 -37.44
C LEU A 252 -14.60 3.14 -36.00
N ARG A 253 -14.15 4.07 -35.17
CA ARG A 253 -13.90 3.84 -33.76
C ARG A 253 -15.20 3.50 -33.01
N VAL A 254 -16.28 4.25 -33.27
CA VAL A 254 -17.61 3.95 -32.72
C VAL A 254 -18.11 2.57 -33.11
N ASN A 255 -17.98 2.19 -34.41
CA ASN A 255 -18.41 0.88 -34.89
C ASN A 255 -17.62 -0.27 -34.25
N LYS A 256 -16.31 -0.12 -34.06
CA LYS A 256 -15.49 -1.09 -33.31
C LYS A 256 -15.96 -1.24 -31.87
N LEU A 257 -16.28 -0.15 -31.18
CA LEU A 257 -16.80 -0.20 -29.84
C LEU A 257 -18.17 -0.91 -29.77
N LEU A 258 -19.08 -0.60 -30.68
CA LEU A 258 -20.41 -1.27 -30.75
C LEU A 258 -20.27 -2.76 -31.07
N GLU A 259 -19.33 -3.15 -31.92
CA GLU A 259 -19.00 -4.55 -32.19
C GLU A 259 -18.44 -5.23 -30.94
N ALA A 260 -17.52 -4.59 -30.24
CA ALA A 260 -16.98 -5.09 -28.97
C ALA A 260 -18.07 -5.29 -27.92
N ILE A 261 -19.00 -4.32 -27.77
CA ILE A 261 -20.14 -4.42 -26.85
C ILE A 261 -21.02 -5.63 -27.21
N ARG A 262 -21.35 -5.84 -28.50
CA ARG A 262 -22.18 -6.97 -28.93
C ARG A 262 -21.51 -8.32 -28.67
N ARG A 263 -20.17 -8.38 -28.71
CA ARG A 263 -19.40 -9.61 -28.47
C ARG A 263 -19.19 -9.89 -26.99
N ILE A 264 -18.97 -8.86 -26.18
CA ILE A 264 -18.54 -8.97 -24.79
C ILE A 264 -19.72 -8.91 -23.82
N VAL A 265 -20.66 -7.99 -24.01
CA VAL A 265 -21.80 -7.79 -23.13
C VAL A 265 -22.91 -8.77 -23.47
N HIS A 266 -23.28 -9.63 -22.52
CA HIS A 266 -24.28 -10.69 -22.78
C HIS A 266 -25.62 -10.16 -23.32
N LYS A 267 -26.10 -9.04 -22.75
CA LYS A 267 -27.36 -8.39 -23.16
C LYS A 267 -27.17 -6.87 -23.29
N PRO A 268 -26.67 -6.39 -24.44
CA PRO A 268 -26.45 -4.93 -24.63
C PRO A 268 -27.69 -4.08 -24.40
N GLY A 269 -28.90 -4.61 -24.69
CA GLY A 269 -30.16 -3.92 -24.43
C GLY A 269 -30.59 -3.79 -22.98
N GLU A 270 -29.92 -4.46 -22.03
CA GLU A 270 -30.12 -4.36 -20.59
C GLU A 270 -28.94 -3.67 -19.87
N MET A 271 -27.86 -3.38 -20.59
CA MET A 271 -26.63 -2.77 -20.09
C MET A 271 -26.90 -1.42 -19.40
N ARG A 272 -26.17 -1.17 -18.32
CA ARG A 272 -26.09 0.15 -17.65
C ARG A 272 -24.66 0.62 -17.64
N ALA A 273 -24.30 1.45 -18.63
CA ALA A 273 -22.92 1.81 -18.87
C ALA A 273 -22.61 3.27 -18.52
N LEU A 274 -21.36 3.52 -18.12
CA LEU A 274 -20.74 4.84 -18.09
C LEU A 274 -19.61 4.90 -19.11
N GLY A 275 -19.60 5.93 -19.97
CA GLY A 275 -18.56 6.19 -20.96
C GLY A 275 -17.73 7.42 -20.61
N PHE A 276 -16.41 7.24 -20.46
CA PHE A 276 -15.48 8.32 -20.14
C PHE A 276 -14.82 8.89 -21.38
N CYS A 277 -15.21 10.12 -21.75
CA CYS A 277 -14.81 10.81 -22.96
C CYS A 277 -13.69 11.83 -22.73
N VAL A 278 -13.05 12.29 -23.81
CA VAL A 278 -11.97 13.29 -23.79
C VAL A 278 -12.52 14.72 -23.65
N SER A 279 -13.65 15.01 -24.31
CA SER A 279 -14.25 16.34 -24.36
C SER A 279 -15.78 16.26 -24.35
N LYS A 280 -16.43 17.41 -24.10
CA LYS A 280 -17.90 17.55 -24.15
C LYS A 280 -18.44 17.19 -25.55
N GLU A 281 -17.74 17.62 -26.59
CA GLU A 281 -18.08 17.33 -27.98
C GLU A 281 -18.02 15.83 -28.26
N HIS A 282 -16.96 15.17 -27.79
CA HIS A 282 -16.81 13.71 -27.90
C HIS A 282 -17.93 12.98 -27.14
N ALA A 283 -18.30 13.42 -25.94
CA ALA A 283 -19.40 12.81 -25.17
C ALA A 283 -20.74 12.93 -25.90
N ARG A 284 -21.06 14.12 -26.44
CA ARG A 284 -22.30 14.35 -27.24
C ARG A 284 -22.30 13.55 -28.53
N PHE A 285 -21.17 13.44 -29.20
CA PHE A 285 -21.01 12.61 -30.39
C PHE A 285 -21.30 11.13 -30.07
N MET A 286 -20.69 10.57 -29.04
CA MET A 286 -20.89 9.19 -28.61
C MET A 286 -22.33 8.90 -28.22
N ALA A 287 -22.97 9.78 -27.43
CA ALA A 287 -24.37 9.63 -27.02
C ALA A 287 -25.31 9.54 -28.24
N ARG A 288 -25.13 10.44 -29.21
CA ARG A 288 -25.91 10.45 -30.44
C ARG A 288 -25.73 9.15 -31.24
N ARG A 289 -24.48 8.71 -31.46
CA ARG A 289 -24.16 7.50 -32.24
C ARG A 289 -24.71 6.22 -31.58
N PHE A 290 -24.68 6.15 -30.26
CA PHE A 290 -25.25 5.03 -29.51
C PHE A 290 -26.78 4.99 -29.62
N THR A 291 -27.44 6.12 -29.48
CA THR A 291 -28.90 6.23 -29.65
C THR A 291 -29.32 5.85 -31.07
N GLU A 292 -28.61 6.32 -32.10
CA GLU A 292 -28.81 5.93 -33.49
C GLU A 292 -28.64 4.41 -33.72
N SER A 293 -27.83 3.76 -32.90
CA SER A 293 -27.59 2.32 -32.94
C SER A 293 -28.56 1.51 -32.07
N GLY A 294 -29.60 2.13 -31.51
CA GLY A 294 -30.62 1.50 -30.67
C GLY A 294 -30.23 1.35 -29.18
N LEU A 295 -29.16 1.98 -28.76
CA LEU A 295 -28.74 2.05 -27.35
C LEU A 295 -29.02 3.44 -26.82
N GLU A 296 -30.22 3.69 -26.26
CA GLU A 296 -30.65 4.98 -25.75
C GLU A 296 -29.63 5.56 -24.76
N SER A 297 -29.03 6.68 -25.10
CA SER A 297 -27.88 7.25 -24.39
C SER A 297 -27.91 8.77 -24.33
N VAL A 298 -27.31 9.33 -23.28
CA VAL A 298 -27.19 10.78 -23.10
C VAL A 298 -25.76 11.19 -22.78
N ALA A 299 -25.43 12.45 -23.03
CA ALA A 299 -24.17 13.05 -22.55
C ALA A 299 -24.47 13.90 -21.32
N LEU A 300 -23.68 13.74 -20.26
CA LEU A 300 -23.69 14.63 -19.08
C LEU A 300 -22.37 15.38 -18.99
N THR A 301 -22.45 16.70 -18.89
CA THR A 301 -21.32 17.61 -18.88
C THR A 301 -21.36 18.54 -17.67
N GLY A 302 -20.28 19.31 -17.44
CA GLY A 302 -20.24 20.31 -16.37
C GLY A 302 -21.27 21.44 -16.52
N ASP A 303 -21.81 21.63 -17.72
CA ASP A 303 -22.76 22.68 -18.00
C ASP A 303 -24.21 22.34 -17.58
N ASP A 304 -24.49 21.04 -17.34
CA ASP A 304 -25.84 20.58 -17.01
C ASP A 304 -26.18 20.88 -15.54
N HIS A 305 -27.45 21.27 -15.30
CA HIS A 305 -27.90 21.57 -13.95
C HIS A 305 -27.89 20.32 -13.04
N PRO A 306 -27.60 20.43 -11.73
CA PRO A 306 -27.58 19.28 -10.81
C PRO A 306 -28.86 18.43 -10.84
N ASP A 307 -30.05 19.06 -10.96
CA ASP A 307 -31.32 18.34 -11.02
C ASP A 307 -31.47 17.51 -12.30
N GLU A 308 -30.98 17.99 -13.44
CA GLU A 308 -30.96 17.23 -14.70
C GLU A 308 -30.03 16.05 -14.61
N ARG A 309 -28.85 16.24 -14.01
CA ARG A 309 -27.89 15.12 -13.77
C ARG A 309 -28.54 14.05 -12.91
N SER A 310 -29.19 14.43 -11.81
CA SER A 310 -29.88 13.50 -10.91
C SER A 310 -30.99 12.75 -11.62
N LYS A 311 -31.73 13.41 -12.48
CA LYS A 311 -32.80 12.81 -13.30
C LYS A 311 -32.26 11.78 -14.29
N GLU A 312 -31.21 12.12 -15.04
CA GLU A 312 -30.63 11.21 -16.02
C GLU A 312 -29.93 9.97 -15.36
N LEU A 313 -29.32 10.16 -14.21
CA LEU A 313 -28.79 9.07 -13.41
C LEU A 313 -29.90 8.14 -12.90
N ALA A 314 -31.01 8.70 -12.45
CA ALA A 314 -32.17 7.89 -12.05
C ALA A 314 -32.77 7.13 -13.26
N ARG A 315 -32.77 7.70 -14.45
CA ARG A 315 -33.18 7.01 -15.71
C ARG A 315 -32.24 5.83 -16.01
N LEU A 316 -30.91 5.98 -15.86
CA LEU A 316 -29.96 4.88 -16.02
C LEU A 316 -30.21 3.79 -14.97
N GLN A 317 -30.46 4.16 -13.71
CA GLN A 317 -30.77 3.19 -12.64
C GLN A 317 -32.02 2.37 -12.94
N ARG A 318 -33.07 3.01 -13.47
CA ARG A 318 -34.33 2.33 -13.87
C ARG A 318 -34.17 1.51 -15.17
N GLY A 319 -33.03 1.63 -15.87
CA GLY A 319 -32.80 0.97 -17.14
C GLY A 319 -33.58 1.60 -18.32
N GLU A 320 -33.90 2.87 -18.22
CA GLU A 320 -34.48 3.67 -19.34
C GLU A 320 -33.36 4.13 -20.29
N LEU A 321 -32.15 4.33 -19.75
CA LEU A 321 -30.96 4.61 -20.53
C LEU A 321 -30.02 3.39 -20.50
N ARG A 322 -29.21 3.24 -21.56
CA ARG A 322 -28.17 2.21 -21.70
C ARG A 322 -26.78 2.72 -21.38
N CYS A 323 -26.50 3.97 -21.71
CA CYS A 323 -25.20 4.59 -21.44
C CYS A 323 -25.33 6.07 -21.10
N ILE A 324 -24.51 6.54 -20.18
CA ILE A 324 -24.24 7.95 -19.96
C ILE A 324 -22.78 8.21 -20.32
N PHE A 325 -22.56 9.12 -21.28
CA PHE A 325 -21.22 9.59 -21.66
C PHE A 325 -20.88 10.87 -20.92
N SER A 326 -19.68 10.95 -20.36
CA SER A 326 -19.28 12.12 -19.56
C SER A 326 -17.78 12.42 -19.69
N VAL A 327 -17.47 13.69 -19.39
CA VAL A 327 -16.11 14.18 -19.17
C VAL A 327 -16.03 14.62 -17.72
N ASP A 328 -15.30 13.98 -16.87
CA ASP A 328 -15.02 14.31 -15.47
C ASP A 328 -16.22 14.50 -14.50
N VAL A 329 -17.42 14.83 -14.99
CA VAL A 329 -18.61 15.12 -14.14
C VAL A 329 -19.11 13.92 -13.35
N LEU A 330 -18.93 12.70 -13.87
CA LEU A 330 -19.27 11.46 -13.18
C LEU A 330 -18.10 10.95 -12.33
N SER A 331 -16.99 11.68 -12.28
CA SER A 331 -15.84 11.35 -11.46
C SER A 331 -16.11 11.55 -9.96
N GLU A 332 -17.14 12.33 -9.57
CA GLU A 332 -17.36 12.75 -8.19
C GLU A 332 -18.83 12.72 -7.75
N GLY A 333 -19.06 12.30 -6.50
CA GLY A 333 -20.33 12.44 -5.79
C GLY A 333 -21.53 11.65 -6.34
N VAL A 334 -21.36 10.93 -7.45
CA VAL A 334 -22.43 10.18 -8.10
C VAL A 334 -22.43 8.74 -7.62
N ASP A 335 -23.50 8.35 -6.93
CA ASP A 335 -23.72 6.97 -6.49
C ASP A 335 -24.64 6.24 -7.45
N VAL A 336 -24.10 5.41 -8.33
CA VAL A 336 -24.87 4.56 -9.26
C VAL A 336 -24.41 3.10 -9.12
N PRO A 337 -24.82 2.41 -8.05
CA PRO A 337 -24.33 1.04 -7.77
C PRO A 337 -24.70 0.02 -8.86
N ASN A 338 -25.77 0.28 -9.62
CA ASN A 338 -26.26 -0.62 -10.67
C ASN A 338 -25.51 -0.53 -12.02
N VAL A 339 -24.46 0.30 -12.11
CA VAL A 339 -23.60 0.32 -13.30
C VAL A 339 -22.85 -1.01 -13.41
N ASP A 340 -23.02 -1.70 -14.53
CA ASP A 340 -22.44 -3.01 -14.82
C ASP A 340 -21.38 -2.97 -15.94
N THR A 341 -21.29 -1.84 -16.66
CA THR A 341 -20.37 -1.68 -17.79
C THR A 341 -19.66 -0.33 -17.76
N LEU A 342 -18.35 -0.31 -18.00
CA LEU A 342 -17.56 0.92 -18.18
C LEU A 342 -16.92 0.92 -19.57
N LEU A 343 -17.01 2.05 -20.24
CA LEU A 343 -16.42 2.30 -21.54
C LEU A 343 -15.31 3.35 -21.39
N LEU A 344 -14.04 2.91 -21.47
CA LEU A 344 -12.88 3.77 -21.36
C LEU A 344 -12.49 4.27 -22.76
N LEU A 345 -12.92 5.49 -23.08
CA LEU A 345 -12.81 6.07 -24.42
C LEU A 345 -11.73 7.16 -24.51
N ARG A 346 -11.07 7.45 -23.39
CA ARG A 346 -9.93 8.35 -23.31
C ARG A 346 -8.67 7.63 -22.86
N PRO A 347 -7.50 7.98 -23.42
CA PRO A 347 -6.24 7.44 -22.93
C PRO A 347 -5.98 7.95 -21.52
N THR A 348 -5.97 7.07 -20.54
CA THR A 348 -5.69 7.36 -19.13
C THR A 348 -4.47 6.60 -18.68
N GLN A 349 -3.37 7.30 -18.35
CA GLN A 349 -2.17 6.67 -17.79
C GLN A 349 -2.12 6.75 -16.26
N SER A 350 -2.75 7.75 -15.66
CA SER A 350 -2.83 7.87 -14.20
C SER A 350 -3.54 6.65 -13.61
N ALA A 351 -2.83 5.90 -12.79
CA ALA A 351 -3.39 4.78 -12.05
C ALA A 351 -4.56 5.21 -11.17
N THR A 352 -4.47 6.42 -10.62
CA THR A 352 -5.49 7.02 -9.76
C THR A 352 -6.79 7.29 -10.51
N VAL A 353 -6.72 8.02 -11.64
CA VAL A 353 -7.90 8.31 -12.47
C VAL A 353 -8.54 7.01 -12.98
N PHE A 354 -7.72 6.05 -13.38
CA PHE A 354 -8.18 4.74 -13.82
C PHE A 354 -8.89 3.97 -12.68
N THR A 355 -8.32 3.94 -11.49
CA THR A 355 -8.93 3.28 -10.31
C THR A 355 -10.22 3.97 -9.89
N GLN A 356 -10.32 5.30 -10.01
CA GLN A 356 -11.56 6.04 -9.78
C GLN A 356 -12.68 5.64 -10.75
N GLN A 357 -12.34 5.58 -12.04
CA GLN A 357 -13.28 5.14 -13.07
C GLN A 357 -13.77 3.72 -12.79
N LEU A 358 -12.88 2.79 -12.48
CA LEU A 358 -13.24 1.42 -12.08
C LEU A 358 -14.13 1.41 -10.83
N GLY A 359 -13.79 2.18 -9.81
CA GLY A 359 -14.52 2.27 -8.54
C GLY A 359 -16.00 2.65 -8.68
N ARG A 360 -16.36 3.37 -9.75
CA ARG A 360 -17.77 3.69 -10.06
C ARG A 360 -18.61 2.47 -10.38
N GLY A 361 -18.00 1.51 -11.09
CA GLY A 361 -18.70 0.29 -11.50
C GLY A 361 -18.44 -0.92 -10.59
N LEU A 362 -17.55 -0.86 -9.62
CA LEU A 362 -17.21 -2.01 -8.78
C LEU A 362 -18.10 -2.18 -7.55
N ARG A 363 -18.99 -1.22 -7.25
CA ARG A 363 -19.90 -1.32 -6.10
C ARG A 363 -20.85 -2.49 -6.26
N ARG A 364 -21.11 -3.17 -5.15
CA ARG A 364 -22.09 -4.25 -5.10
C ARG A 364 -23.52 -3.72 -5.25
N ALA A 365 -24.33 -4.40 -6.04
CA ALA A 365 -25.75 -4.11 -6.20
C ALA A 365 -26.52 -5.42 -6.35
N PRO A 366 -27.82 -5.47 -5.97
CA PRO A 366 -28.65 -6.65 -6.19
C PRO A 366 -28.68 -7.06 -7.67
N GLY A 367 -28.38 -8.33 -7.94
CA GLY A 367 -28.36 -8.89 -9.30
C GLY A 367 -27.10 -8.58 -10.12
N LYS A 368 -26.12 -7.87 -9.57
CA LYS A 368 -24.85 -7.56 -10.22
C LYS A 368 -23.77 -8.55 -9.79
N SER A 369 -23.30 -9.38 -10.72
CA SER A 369 -22.27 -10.40 -10.46
C SER A 369 -20.85 -9.90 -10.69
N HIS A 370 -20.65 -8.99 -11.65
CA HIS A 370 -19.34 -8.44 -12.04
C HIS A 370 -19.48 -7.08 -12.71
N LEU A 371 -18.36 -6.43 -12.96
CA LEU A 371 -18.23 -5.24 -13.77
C LEU A 371 -17.55 -5.57 -15.09
N THR A 372 -18.16 -5.25 -16.23
CA THR A 372 -17.51 -5.32 -17.53
C THR A 372 -16.80 -4.00 -17.84
N VAL A 373 -15.53 -4.06 -18.21
CA VAL A 373 -14.74 -2.88 -18.61
C VAL A 373 -14.26 -3.07 -20.04
N ILE A 374 -14.65 -2.18 -20.93
CA ILE A 374 -14.17 -2.16 -22.32
C ILE A 374 -13.29 -0.92 -22.50
N ASP A 375 -12.03 -1.16 -22.82
CA ASP A 375 -11.01 -0.14 -22.95
C ASP A 375 -10.48 -0.09 -24.38
N LEU A 376 -10.65 1.05 -25.04
CA LEU A 376 -10.14 1.27 -26.38
C LEU A 376 -8.67 1.67 -26.35
N ILE A 377 -7.80 0.78 -26.86
CA ILE A 377 -6.35 0.91 -26.84
C ILE A 377 -5.84 1.35 -28.22
N GLY A 378 -5.33 2.58 -28.31
CA GLY A 378 -4.64 3.09 -29.50
C GLY A 378 -3.14 2.81 -29.48
N GLN A 379 -2.43 3.19 -30.56
CA GLN A 379 -0.98 3.18 -30.61
C GLN A 379 -0.43 4.39 -29.86
N HIS A 380 0.04 4.18 -28.64
CA HIS A 380 0.49 5.25 -27.75
C HIS A 380 1.95 5.68 -28.02
N ARG A 381 2.28 6.88 -27.59
CA ARG A 381 3.66 7.35 -27.49
C ARG A 381 4.45 6.51 -26.47
N ARG A 382 5.79 6.56 -26.56
CA ARG A 382 6.68 5.84 -25.63
C ARG A 382 6.60 6.35 -24.19
N GLU A 383 6.19 7.60 -24.01
CA GLU A 383 6.01 8.26 -22.71
C GLU A 383 4.78 7.76 -21.95
N PHE A 384 3.79 7.18 -22.64
CA PHE A 384 2.58 6.64 -22.02
C PHE A 384 2.89 5.38 -21.18
N ARG A 385 2.39 5.33 -19.96
CA ARG A 385 2.74 4.29 -18.98
C ARG A 385 1.58 3.31 -18.77
N PHE A 386 1.50 2.25 -19.54
CA PHE A 386 0.58 1.14 -19.28
C PHE A 386 0.90 0.39 -17.99
N GLU A 387 2.17 0.35 -17.59
CA GLU A 387 2.61 -0.37 -16.40
C GLU A 387 1.92 0.13 -15.14
N ASP A 388 1.84 1.44 -14.93
CA ASP A 388 1.25 2.05 -13.73
C ASP A 388 -0.23 1.70 -13.62
N ARG A 389 -0.95 1.74 -14.74
CA ARG A 389 -2.37 1.39 -14.83
C ARG A 389 -2.62 -0.10 -14.57
N LEU A 390 -1.87 -0.99 -15.21
CA LEU A 390 -2.01 -2.44 -14.99
C LEU A 390 -1.60 -2.81 -13.56
N ARG A 391 -0.57 -2.16 -13.01
CA ARG A 391 -0.12 -2.37 -11.62
C ARG A 391 -1.23 -2.07 -10.59
N SER A 392 -2.13 -1.13 -10.86
CA SER A 392 -3.24 -0.82 -9.97
C SER A 392 -4.29 -1.94 -9.87
N MET A 393 -4.36 -2.83 -10.88
CA MET A 393 -5.27 -3.98 -10.93
C MET A 393 -4.61 -5.30 -10.50
N LEU A 394 -3.28 -5.36 -10.43
CA LEU A 394 -2.53 -6.59 -10.27
C LEU A 394 -1.84 -6.68 -8.91
N ASP A 395 -1.80 -7.88 -8.35
CA ASP A 395 -0.89 -8.16 -7.22
C ASP A 395 0.55 -8.28 -7.72
N THR A 396 1.30 -7.19 -7.61
CA THR A 396 2.71 -7.13 -8.05
C THR A 396 3.66 -7.93 -7.15
N ARG A 397 3.19 -8.45 -6.01
CA ARG A 397 3.94 -9.40 -5.17
C ARG A 397 4.14 -10.74 -5.87
N GLN A 398 3.26 -11.09 -6.79
CA GLN A 398 3.29 -12.34 -7.57
C GLN A 398 4.13 -12.25 -8.87
N GLY A 399 4.84 -11.17 -9.08
CA GLY A 399 5.71 -10.96 -10.23
C GLY A 399 5.47 -9.62 -10.94
N SER A 400 6.37 -9.25 -11.85
CA SER A 400 6.23 -8.02 -12.62
C SER A 400 4.99 -8.04 -13.51
N VAL A 401 4.44 -6.87 -13.82
CA VAL A 401 3.31 -6.70 -14.77
C VAL A 401 3.57 -7.44 -16.09
N ARG A 402 4.80 -7.31 -16.61
CA ARG A 402 5.19 -8.02 -17.84
C ARG A 402 5.11 -9.55 -17.69
N HIS A 403 5.62 -10.09 -16.60
CA HIS A 403 5.60 -11.53 -16.33
C HIS A 403 4.16 -12.08 -16.24
N GLN A 404 3.28 -11.30 -15.59
CA GLN A 404 1.86 -11.65 -15.50
C GLN A 404 1.16 -11.57 -16.86
N LEU A 405 1.44 -10.53 -17.66
CA LEU A 405 0.90 -10.38 -19.02
C LEU A 405 1.35 -11.52 -19.96
N GLU A 406 2.62 -11.95 -19.89
CA GLU A 406 3.16 -13.06 -20.67
C GLU A 406 2.48 -14.41 -20.35
N ARG A 407 1.86 -14.52 -19.15
CA ARG A 407 1.17 -15.72 -18.64
C ARG A 407 -0.35 -15.56 -18.49
N ASP A 408 -0.95 -14.62 -19.20
CA ASP A 408 -2.40 -14.35 -19.17
C ASP A 408 -2.95 -14.06 -17.75
N PHE A 409 -2.20 -13.30 -16.94
CA PHE A 409 -2.60 -12.80 -15.62
C PHE A 409 -3.08 -13.89 -14.63
N PRO A 410 -2.25 -14.87 -14.27
CA PRO A 410 -2.67 -16.03 -13.49
C PRO A 410 -3.00 -15.73 -12.03
N PHE A 411 -2.75 -14.51 -11.53
CA PHE A 411 -2.86 -14.12 -10.13
C PHE A 411 -3.90 -13.02 -9.88
N LEU A 412 -4.96 -13.00 -10.68
CA LEU A 412 -6.08 -12.08 -10.46
C LEU A 412 -6.98 -12.57 -9.32
N PRO A 413 -7.67 -11.64 -8.61
CA PRO A 413 -8.73 -12.00 -7.66
C PRO A 413 -9.78 -12.92 -8.27
N ALA A 414 -10.41 -13.75 -7.43
CA ALA A 414 -11.43 -14.69 -7.89
C ALA A 414 -12.55 -13.98 -8.66
N GLY A 415 -12.86 -14.47 -9.87
CA GLY A 415 -13.87 -13.89 -10.76
C GLY A 415 -13.39 -12.70 -11.60
N CYS A 416 -12.18 -12.19 -11.38
CA CYS A 416 -11.58 -11.17 -12.23
C CYS A 416 -10.91 -11.79 -13.47
N THR A 417 -11.00 -11.08 -14.60
CA THR A 417 -10.29 -11.43 -15.83
C THR A 417 -9.74 -10.20 -16.52
N ILE A 418 -8.58 -10.35 -17.19
CA ILE A 418 -8.03 -9.36 -18.11
C ILE A 418 -7.81 -10.05 -19.44
N ASP A 419 -8.56 -9.65 -20.45
CA ASP A 419 -8.46 -10.14 -21.82
C ASP A 419 -8.03 -9.00 -22.74
N LEU A 420 -6.91 -9.17 -23.42
CA LEU A 420 -6.40 -8.22 -24.41
C LEU A 420 -6.46 -8.88 -25.76
N ASP A 421 -7.11 -8.24 -26.73
CA ASP A 421 -7.01 -8.72 -28.09
C ASP A 421 -5.54 -8.75 -28.57
N ARG A 422 -5.25 -9.49 -29.61
CA ARG A 422 -3.87 -9.72 -30.07
C ARG A 422 -3.12 -8.40 -30.29
N GLN A 423 -3.76 -7.42 -30.92
CA GLN A 423 -3.13 -6.16 -31.24
C GLN A 423 -2.90 -5.30 -30.00
N SER A 424 -3.87 -5.22 -29.07
CA SER A 424 -3.72 -4.55 -27.79
C SER A 424 -2.60 -5.16 -26.95
N ARG A 425 -2.51 -6.49 -26.92
CA ARG A 425 -1.44 -7.21 -26.23
C ARG A 425 -0.06 -6.85 -26.76
N GLU A 426 0.10 -6.81 -28.09
CA GLU A 426 1.35 -6.39 -28.74
C GLU A 426 1.72 -4.95 -28.36
N ILE A 427 0.78 -4.01 -28.42
CA ILE A 427 0.97 -2.59 -28.05
C ILE A 427 1.42 -2.47 -26.59
N VAL A 428 0.74 -3.14 -25.66
CA VAL A 428 1.07 -3.11 -24.24
C VAL A 428 2.45 -3.74 -23.97
N LEU A 429 2.77 -4.88 -24.59
CA LEU A 429 4.07 -5.53 -24.45
C LEU A 429 5.22 -4.68 -24.96
N GLU A 430 5.05 -3.99 -26.10
CA GLU A 430 6.07 -3.05 -26.61
C GLU A 430 6.30 -1.88 -25.63
N ASN A 431 5.24 -1.32 -25.08
CA ASN A 431 5.34 -0.24 -24.10
C ASN A 431 6.05 -0.70 -22.82
N LEU A 432 5.71 -1.89 -22.29
CA LEU A 432 6.39 -2.48 -21.13
C LEU A 432 7.86 -2.78 -21.39
N LYS A 433 8.23 -3.24 -22.60
CA LYS A 433 9.63 -3.42 -23.00
C LYS A 433 10.38 -2.08 -23.02
N ALA A 434 9.76 -1.03 -23.53
CA ALA A 434 10.34 0.31 -23.53
C ALA A 434 10.49 0.87 -22.10
N ALA A 435 9.54 0.59 -21.20
CA ALA A 435 9.64 0.94 -19.78
C ALA A 435 10.77 0.20 -19.07
N ALA A 436 10.94 -1.12 -19.33
CA ALA A 436 12.02 -1.92 -18.77
C ALA A 436 13.42 -1.47 -19.24
N GLN A 437 13.53 -0.76 -20.37
CA GLN A 437 14.79 -0.18 -20.81
C GLN A 437 15.22 1.02 -19.94
N ARG A 438 14.28 1.71 -19.28
CA ARG A 438 14.57 2.87 -18.41
C ARG A 438 15.37 2.48 -17.17
N THR A 439 15.21 1.26 -16.64
CA THR A 439 15.98 0.75 -15.49
C THR A 439 17.30 0.08 -15.88
N ARG A 440 17.72 0.19 -17.15
CA ARG A 440 19.03 -0.28 -17.56
C ARG A 440 20.12 0.63 -17.03
N TRP A 441 21.25 0.05 -16.66
CA TRP A 441 22.38 0.76 -16.09
C TRP A 441 22.80 2.01 -16.87
N GLN A 442 22.90 1.91 -18.19
CA GLN A 442 23.27 3.06 -19.05
C GLN A 442 22.24 4.21 -18.98
N THR A 443 20.97 3.88 -18.80
CA THR A 443 19.92 4.90 -18.65
C THR A 443 20.04 5.56 -17.28
N LEU A 444 20.23 4.79 -16.22
CA LEU A 444 20.46 5.32 -14.87
C LEU A 444 21.71 6.23 -14.82
N VAL A 445 22.79 5.81 -15.47
CA VAL A 445 24.03 6.63 -15.59
C VAL A 445 23.76 7.95 -16.29
N ARG A 446 23.03 7.94 -17.41
CA ARG A 446 22.67 9.15 -18.14
C ARG A 446 21.79 10.07 -17.30
N ASP A 447 20.76 9.52 -16.69
CA ASP A 447 19.77 10.27 -15.93
C ASP A 447 20.43 10.89 -14.68
N LEU A 448 21.27 10.14 -13.97
CA LEU A 448 22.07 10.66 -12.86
C LEU A 448 23.09 11.71 -13.31
N GLY A 449 23.65 11.57 -14.52
CA GLY A 449 24.55 12.56 -15.09
C GLY A 449 23.92 13.93 -15.33
N ALA A 450 22.59 13.99 -15.48
CA ALA A 450 21.80 15.21 -15.63
C ALA A 450 21.39 15.85 -14.28
N GLU A 451 21.51 15.13 -13.16
CA GLU A 451 21.17 15.63 -11.84
C GLU A 451 22.30 16.54 -11.27
N PRO A 452 22.03 17.36 -10.24
CA PRO A 452 23.06 18.08 -9.49
C PRO A 452 24.14 17.14 -8.88
N ASP A 453 25.32 17.66 -8.59
CA ASP A 453 26.42 16.84 -8.06
C ASP A 453 26.20 16.38 -6.61
N ASP A 454 25.35 17.06 -5.88
CA ASP A 454 24.98 16.80 -4.48
C ASP A 454 23.69 15.98 -4.33
N VAL A 455 23.13 15.47 -5.42
CA VAL A 455 21.91 14.64 -5.38
C VAL A 455 22.12 13.40 -4.51
N THR A 456 21.21 13.17 -3.59
CA THR A 456 21.21 12.00 -2.70
C THR A 456 20.54 10.78 -3.36
N LEU A 457 20.83 9.59 -2.83
CA LEU A 457 20.16 8.36 -3.27
C LEU A 457 18.64 8.47 -3.17
N ASP A 458 18.14 9.01 -2.05
CA ASP A 458 16.69 9.14 -1.80
C ASP A 458 16.02 10.07 -2.81
N GLU A 459 16.58 11.25 -3.04
CA GLU A 459 16.08 12.20 -4.05
C GLU A 459 16.11 11.62 -5.47
N PHE A 460 17.17 10.89 -5.83
CA PHE A 460 17.26 10.25 -7.13
C PHE A 460 16.19 9.17 -7.32
N LEU A 461 15.97 8.35 -6.29
CA LEU A 461 14.91 7.33 -6.32
C LEU A 461 13.52 7.95 -6.48
N GLU A 462 13.24 9.07 -5.78
CA GLU A 462 11.95 9.77 -5.87
C GLU A 462 11.74 10.43 -7.24
N ARG A 463 12.71 11.23 -7.70
CA ARG A 463 12.59 11.96 -8.98
C ARG A 463 12.41 11.06 -10.19
N HIS A 464 12.99 9.86 -10.15
CA HIS A 464 12.95 8.90 -11.25
C HIS A 464 11.99 7.73 -11.05
N ASP A 465 11.19 7.75 -9.96
CA ASP A 465 10.24 6.68 -9.60
C ASP A 465 10.93 5.30 -9.59
N LEU A 466 12.06 5.21 -8.88
CA LEU A 466 12.89 4.03 -8.77
C LEU A 466 12.77 3.39 -7.39
N ARG A 467 12.95 2.06 -7.34
CA ARG A 467 13.07 1.32 -6.08
C ARG A 467 14.55 1.14 -5.73
N ILE A 468 14.87 0.96 -4.46
CA ILE A 468 16.22 0.63 -3.99
C ILE A 468 16.78 -0.58 -4.76
N ALA A 469 15.95 -1.61 -5.01
CA ALA A 469 16.36 -2.79 -5.77
C ALA A 469 16.79 -2.48 -7.22
N ASP A 470 16.30 -1.41 -7.83
CA ASP A 470 16.67 -1.04 -9.20
C ASP A 470 18.12 -0.55 -9.30
N ILE A 471 18.67 -0.02 -8.20
CA ILE A 471 20.09 0.36 -8.07
C ILE A 471 20.94 -0.86 -7.68
N TYR A 472 20.53 -1.61 -6.64
CA TYR A 472 21.38 -2.62 -5.98
C TYR A 472 21.30 -4.03 -6.56
N ARG A 473 20.42 -4.29 -7.53
CA ARG A 473 20.33 -5.61 -8.15
C ARG A 473 21.65 -6.02 -8.85
N SER A 474 21.91 -7.31 -8.86
CA SER A 474 23.11 -7.90 -9.47
C SER A 474 24.42 -7.44 -8.83
N GLY A 475 24.40 -7.03 -7.56
CA GLY A 475 25.58 -6.62 -6.80
C GLY A 475 26.14 -5.27 -7.23
N ARG A 476 25.32 -4.39 -7.82
CA ARG A 476 25.66 -3.00 -8.11
C ARG A 476 25.46 -2.13 -6.88
N SER A 477 25.98 -0.89 -6.94
CA SER A 477 25.89 0.06 -5.83
C SER A 477 25.63 1.49 -6.31
N TRP A 478 25.21 2.35 -5.40
CA TRP A 478 25.02 3.77 -5.64
C TRP A 478 26.33 4.47 -5.97
N THR A 479 27.41 4.18 -5.23
CA THR A 479 28.77 4.70 -5.49
C THR A 479 29.27 4.33 -6.90
N GLU A 480 29.01 3.09 -7.35
CA GLU A 480 29.35 2.70 -8.73
C GLU A 480 28.56 3.49 -9.76
N LEU A 481 27.28 3.80 -9.48
CA LEU A 481 26.44 4.60 -10.36
C LEU A 481 26.94 6.05 -10.41
N LEU A 482 27.29 6.66 -9.26
CA LEU A 482 27.88 7.98 -9.16
C LEU A 482 29.20 8.06 -9.98
N ARG A 483 30.09 7.09 -9.82
CA ARG A 483 31.35 7.02 -10.59
C ARG A 483 31.10 6.90 -12.09
N ALA A 484 30.18 6.05 -12.49
CA ALA A 484 29.82 5.89 -13.91
C ALA A 484 29.19 7.18 -14.51
N ALA A 485 28.44 7.94 -13.72
CA ALA A 485 27.87 9.23 -14.08
C ALA A 485 28.88 10.41 -13.96
N ARG A 486 30.13 10.13 -13.58
CA ARG A 486 31.22 11.11 -13.36
C ARG A 486 30.91 12.12 -12.26
N LYS A 487 30.15 11.72 -11.25
CA LYS A 487 29.89 12.52 -10.06
C LYS A 487 31.08 12.48 -9.09
N PRO A 488 31.26 13.50 -8.25
CA PRO A 488 32.30 13.51 -7.21
C PRO A 488 32.08 12.35 -6.24
N VAL A 489 33.11 11.50 -6.05
CA VAL A 489 33.10 10.37 -5.10
C VAL A 489 34.48 10.28 -4.47
N PRO A 490 34.59 10.05 -3.16
CA PRO A 490 35.86 9.81 -2.49
C PRO A 490 36.67 8.69 -3.16
N VAL A 491 37.98 8.87 -3.19
CA VAL A 491 38.91 7.87 -3.74
C VAL A 491 39.05 6.72 -2.75
N ALA A 492 38.96 5.49 -3.27
CA ALA A 492 39.14 4.29 -2.47
C ALA A 492 40.55 4.19 -1.87
N THR A 493 40.65 3.83 -0.61
CA THR A 493 41.93 3.53 0.06
C THR A 493 42.37 2.11 -0.29
N ASP A 494 41.44 1.13 -0.25
CA ASP A 494 41.62 -0.24 -0.73
C ASP A 494 40.50 -0.55 -1.75
N PRO A 495 40.79 -0.42 -3.06
CA PRO A 495 39.81 -0.62 -4.11
C PRO A 495 39.14 -2.00 -4.14
N GLU A 496 39.85 -3.04 -3.74
CA GLU A 496 39.30 -4.41 -3.73
C GLU A 496 38.35 -4.61 -2.56
N LEU A 497 38.72 -4.13 -1.38
CA LEU A 497 37.89 -4.18 -0.20
C LEU A 497 36.61 -3.35 -0.40
N GLU A 498 36.77 -2.11 -0.86
CA GLU A 498 35.66 -1.21 -1.13
C GLU A 498 34.69 -1.83 -2.14
N ALA A 499 35.17 -2.31 -3.30
CA ALA A 499 34.31 -2.91 -4.31
C ALA A 499 33.58 -4.17 -3.81
N ARG A 500 34.19 -4.97 -2.92
CA ARG A 500 33.52 -6.10 -2.29
C ARG A 500 32.43 -5.65 -1.33
N ALA A 501 32.70 -4.66 -0.49
CA ALA A 501 31.74 -4.12 0.49
C ALA A 501 30.58 -3.40 -0.19
N LEU A 502 30.82 -2.60 -1.23
CA LEU A 502 29.79 -1.93 -2.04
C LEU A 502 28.85 -2.95 -2.69
N ARG A 503 29.35 -4.04 -3.27
CA ARG A 503 28.51 -5.13 -3.77
C ARG A 503 27.65 -5.78 -2.69
N ALA A 504 28.09 -5.73 -1.44
CA ALA A 504 27.36 -6.27 -0.30
C ALA A 504 26.35 -5.26 0.29
N ALA A 505 26.49 -3.95 0.04
CA ALA A 505 25.63 -2.91 0.59
C ALA A 505 24.14 -3.16 0.35
N GLY A 506 23.76 -3.63 -0.84
CA GLY A 506 22.38 -4.00 -1.16
C GLY A 506 21.78 -5.09 -0.26
N ARG A 507 22.62 -5.86 0.46
CA ARG A 507 22.14 -6.85 1.45
C ARG A 507 21.53 -6.19 2.69
N LEU A 508 21.75 -4.89 2.91
CA LEU A 508 21.12 -4.09 3.98
C LEU A 508 19.73 -3.56 3.60
N ALA A 509 19.30 -3.69 2.35
CA ALA A 509 18.03 -3.15 1.85
C ALA A 509 16.76 -3.67 2.56
N HIS A 510 16.91 -4.54 3.54
CA HIS A 510 15.81 -5.03 4.40
C HIS A 510 15.81 -4.42 5.80
N VAL A 511 16.80 -3.61 6.14
CA VAL A 511 16.86 -2.99 7.47
C VAL A 511 15.70 -2.03 7.62
N ASP A 512 14.85 -2.28 8.62
CA ASP A 512 13.55 -1.61 8.77
C ASP A 512 13.19 -1.25 10.23
N ASP A 513 14.05 -1.54 11.19
CA ASP A 513 13.86 -1.10 12.57
C ASP A 513 14.70 0.13 12.91
N PRO A 514 14.13 1.07 13.70
CA PRO A 514 14.80 2.33 14.05
C PRO A 514 16.12 2.14 14.78
N GLU A 515 16.21 1.15 15.67
CA GLU A 515 17.39 0.93 16.48
C GLU A 515 18.63 0.58 15.63
N ARG A 516 18.49 -0.34 14.64
CA ARG A 516 19.58 -0.63 13.71
C ARG A 516 19.92 0.57 12.85
N VAL A 517 18.92 1.28 12.33
CA VAL A 517 19.14 2.47 11.50
C VAL A 517 19.91 3.53 12.28
N ASP A 518 19.45 3.89 13.48
CA ASP A 518 20.06 4.94 14.29
C ASP A 518 21.47 4.56 14.75
N PHE A 519 21.66 3.31 15.21
CA PHE A 519 22.96 2.82 15.61
C PHE A 519 23.95 2.81 14.44
N TYR A 520 23.57 2.24 13.30
CA TYR A 520 24.44 2.18 12.12
C TYR A 520 24.76 3.57 11.59
N ARG A 521 23.77 4.45 11.48
CA ARG A 521 23.98 5.86 11.08
C ARG A 521 24.96 6.57 12.01
N ARG A 522 24.76 6.46 13.30
CA ARG A 522 25.62 7.09 14.33
C ARG A 522 27.09 6.67 14.20
N ILE A 523 27.34 5.36 14.08
CA ILE A 523 28.72 4.85 13.98
C ILE A 523 29.37 5.18 12.63
N LEU A 524 28.64 5.18 11.54
CA LEU A 524 29.15 5.52 10.21
C LEU A 524 29.49 7.02 10.10
N LEU A 525 28.66 7.89 10.66
CA LEU A 525 28.89 9.35 10.69
C LEU A 525 30.05 9.74 11.61
N ALA A 526 30.38 8.94 12.62
CA ALA A 526 31.51 9.21 13.50
C ALA A 526 32.88 9.22 12.78
N GLY A 527 32.96 8.70 11.56
CA GLY A 527 34.14 8.76 10.70
C GLY A 527 35.33 7.89 11.12
N ARG A 528 35.25 7.29 12.29
CA ARG A 528 36.27 6.40 12.86
C ARG A 528 35.63 5.06 13.27
N PRO A 529 36.37 3.95 13.22
CA PRO A 529 35.82 2.66 13.63
C PRO A 529 35.42 2.72 15.11
N PRO A 530 34.28 2.11 15.49
CA PRO A 530 33.86 2.08 16.89
C PRO A 530 34.84 1.25 17.72
N ASP A 531 35.17 1.73 18.93
CA ASP A 531 35.94 0.95 19.88
C ASP A 531 35.04 -0.10 20.54
N LEU A 532 35.31 -1.37 20.24
CA LEU A 532 34.54 -2.51 20.76
C LEU A 532 34.55 -2.57 22.30
N GLY A 533 35.58 -2.03 22.96
CA GLY A 533 35.69 -1.99 24.42
C GLY A 533 34.72 -0.98 25.06
N SER A 534 34.31 0.07 24.31
CA SER A 534 33.43 1.12 24.80
C SER A 534 31.94 0.82 24.56
N LEU A 535 31.62 -0.19 23.73
CA LEU A 535 30.26 -0.60 23.42
C LEU A 535 29.71 -1.57 24.48
N ASP A 536 28.44 -1.44 24.80
CA ASP A 536 27.73 -2.46 25.56
C ASP A 536 27.50 -3.74 24.74
N GLU A 537 26.95 -4.78 25.37
CA GLU A 537 26.76 -6.07 24.68
C GLU A 537 25.72 -5.99 23.55
N ARG A 538 24.70 -5.15 23.69
CA ARG A 538 23.68 -4.90 22.67
C ARG A 538 24.28 -4.22 21.45
N GLU A 539 25.01 -3.16 21.65
CA GLU A 539 25.70 -2.41 20.60
C GLU A 539 26.77 -3.26 19.88
N ARG A 540 27.50 -4.10 20.62
CA ARG A 540 28.46 -5.05 20.03
C ARG A 540 27.76 -6.02 19.07
N ARG A 541 26.59 -6.55 19.47
CA ARG A 541 25.83 -7.48 18.60
C ARG A 541 25.29 -6.76 17.36
N LEU A 542 24.79 -5.53 17.48
CA LEU A 542 24.41 -4.69 16.34
C LEU A 542 25.57 -4.49 15.37
N LEU A 543 26.75 -4.21 15.89
CA LEU A 543 27.95 -4.02 15.08
C LEU A 543 28.39 -5.31 14.36
N ILE A 544 28.28 -6.45 15.01
CA ILE A 544 28.57 -7.78 14.41
C ILE A 544 27.55 -8.07 13.30
N MET A 545 26.27 -7.76 13.51
CA MET A 545 25.23 -7.90 12.48
C MET A 545 25.60 -7.10 11.23
N LEU A 546 26.01 -5.84 11.37
CA LEU A 546 26.46 -5.01 10.25
C LEU A 546 27.69 -5.59 9.56
N ALA A 547 28.71 -5.98 10.32
CA ALA A 547 29.94 -6.58 9.79
C ALA A 547 29.66 -7.85 8.97
N TRP A 548 28.77 -8.72 9.47
CA TRP A 548 28.39 -9.95 8.76
C TRP A 548 27.62 -9.68 7.46
N ARG A 549 26.86 -8.60 7.38
CA ARG A 549 26.15 -8.22 6.14
C ARG A 549 27.10 -7.68 5.07
N LEU A 550 28.09 -6.90 5.46
CA LEU A 550 29.07 -6.31 4.54
C LEU A 550 30.16 -7.30 4.11
N ARG A 551 30.38 -8.36 4.88
CA ARG A 551 31.41 -9.35 4.52
C ARG A 551 30.97 -10.21 3.35
N SER A 552 31.82 -10.28 2.34
CA SER A 552 31.68 -11.15 1.18
C SER A 552 32.97 -11.92 0.93
N GLY A 553 33.00 -13.17 1.41
CA GLY A 553 34.12 -14.13 1.19
C GLY A 553 35.48 -13.70 1.76
N GLY A 554 36.19 -14.57 2.43
CA GLY A 554 37.51 -14.25 2.90
C GLY A 554 38.02 -15.28 3.89
N SER A 555 39.34 -15.52 3.92
CA SER A 555 40.03 -16.40 4.83
C SER A 555 39.94 -15.84 6.25
N GLY A 556 39.14 -16.40 7.13
CA GLY A 556 38.84 -16.05 8.52
C GLY A 556 40.01 -15.75 9.47
N ARG A 557 40.93 -14.90 9.10
CA ARG A 557 42.10 -14.53 9.90
C ARG A 557 42.02 -13.14 10.53
N ASP A 558 41.12 -12.27 10.04
CA ASP A 558 40.99 -10.93 10.58
C ASP A 558 40.06 -10.93 11.79
N THR A 559 40.37 -10.17 12.82
CA THR A 559 39.41 -9.90 13.90
C THR A 559 38.28 -8.99 13.40
N VAL A 560 37.16 -8.96 14.12
CA VAL A 560 36.05 -7.99 13.81
C VAL A 560 36.60 -6.57 13.80
N SER A 561 37.49 -6.23 14.76
CA SER A 561 38.12 -4.91 14.84
C SER A 561 38.94 -4.58 13.60
N ASP A 562 39.79 -5.51 13.12
CA ASP A 562 40.67 -5.27 11.96
C ASP A 562 39.81 -5.07 10.69
N TYR A 563 38.79 -5.91 10.53
CA TYR A 563 37.86 -5.79 9.40
C TYR A 563 37.11 -4.47 9.39
N LEU A 564 36.58 -4.07 10.54
CA LEU A 564 35.88 -2.79 10.68
C LEU A 564 36.84 -1.62 10.49
N ALA A 565 38.03 -1.67 11.04
CA ALA A 565 39.04 -0.63 10.84
C ALA A 565 39.39 -0.44 9.35
N ALA A 566 39.46 -1.53 8.59
CA ALA A 566 39.67 -1.47 7.15
C ALA A 566 38.45 -0.86 6.43
N LEU A 567 37.20 -1.28 6.73
CA LEU A 567 36.00 -0.73 6.12
C LEU A 567 35.82 0.77 6.39
N TRP A 568 36.14 1.24 7.61
CA TRP A 568 35.98 2.65 7.98
C TRP A 568 36.96 3.59 7.28
N ARG A 569 38.04 3.08 6.65
CA ARG A 569 38.91 3.90 5.78
C ARG A 569 38.24 4.24 4.46
N GLU A 570 37.25 3.47 4.02
CA GLU A 570 36.56 3.65 2.76
C GLU A 570 35.43 4.69 2.93
N ALA A 571 35.73 5.98 2.62
CA ALA A 571 34.80 7.07 2.81
C ALA A 571 33.53 6.92 1.94
N ALA A 572 33.71 6.55 0.66
CA ALA A 572 32.60 6.36 -0.26
C ALA A 572 31.63 5.27 0.20
N LEU A 573 32.14 4.17 0.78
CA LEU A 573 31.30 3.13 1.37
C LEU A 573 30.47 3.65 2.54
N ARG A 574 31.08 4.43 3.45
CA ARG A 574 30.35 4.98 4.60
C ARG A 574 29.26 5.96 4.16
N GLU A 575 29.55 6.84 3.19
CA GLU A 575 28.58 7.78 2.62
C GLU A 575 27.41 7.04 1.96
N GLU A 576 27.71 6.00 1.17
CA GLU A 576 26.68 5.16 0.56
C GLU A 576 25.79 4.47 1.60
N LEU A 577 26.38 3.89 2.64
CA LEU A 577 25.63 3.19 3.67
C LEU A 577 24.72 4.14 4.45
N VAL A 578 25.17 5.38 4.73
CA VAL A 578 24.34 6.41 5.37
C VAL A 578 23.16 6.76 4.45
N GLN A 579 23.41 7.08 3.17
CA GLN A 579 22.33 7.41 2.23
C GLN A 579 21.36 6.22 2.02
N LEU A 580 21.86 5.00 2.01
CA LEU A 580 21.00 3.81 1.93
C LEU A 580 20.11 3.68 3.17
N LEU A 581 20.66 3.87 4.37
CA LEU A 581 19.90 3.84 5.62
C LEU A 581 18.84 4.95 5.67
N ASP A 582 19.18 6.16 5.23
CA ASP A 582 18.24 7.29 5.15
C ASP A 582 17.09 6.98 4.18
N ALA A 583 17.41 6.45 2.99
CA ALA A 583 16.40 6.04 2.01
C ALA A 583 15.52 4.87 2.50
N LEU A 584 16.06 3.95 3.29
CA LEU A 584 15.32 2.84 3.90
C LEU A 584 14.40 3.33 5.01
N ASP A 585 14.89 4.23 5.87
CA ASP A 585 14.13 4.79 6.97
C ASP A 585 12.94 5.60 6.44
N ALA A 586 13.18 6.48 5.47
CA ALA A 586 12.14 7.30 4.83
C ALA A 586 11.00 6.45 4.23
N ARG A 587 11.30 5.25 3.71
CA ARG A 587 10.35 4.33 3.06
C ARG A 587 9.84 3.21 3.96
N SER A 588 10.29 3.14 5.21
CA SER A 588 9.85 2.06 6.09
C SER A 588 8.37 2.17 6.44
N ARG A 589 7.64 1.08 6.23
CA ARG A 589 6.20 0.94 6.54
C ARG A 589 5.94 -0.03 7.70
N VAL A 590 6.97 -0.42 8.43
CA VAL A 590 6.87 -1.40 9.51
C VAL A 590 7.00 -0.70 10.86
N VAL A 591 6.01 -0.86 11.73
CA VAL A 591 6.18 -0.56 13.16
C VAL A 591 6.86 -1.76 13.79
N SER A 592 8.14 -1.62 14.06
CA SER A 592 8.81 -2.54 14.96
C SER A 592 8.50 -2.14 16.41
N ALA A 593 8.22 -3.14 17.24
CA ALA A 593 8.02 -2.93 18.67
C ALA A 593 9.21 -3.50 19.47
N PRO A 594 9.50 -2.96 20.64
CA PRO A 594 10.48 -3.55 21.54
C PRO A 594 10.17 -5.02 21.80
N SER A 595 11.18 -5.87 21.71
CA SER A 595 11.03 -7.31 21.95
C SER A 595 11.02 -7.60 23.46
N PRO A 596 10.22 -8.57 23.94
CA PRO A 596 10.26 -9.02 25.34
C PRO A 596 11.45 -9.99 25.60
N LEU A 597 12.57 -9.76 24.93
CA LEU A 597 13.81 -10.49 25.10
C LEU A 597 14.75 -9.77 26.08
N PRO A 598 15.78 -10.47 26.59
CA PRO A 598 16.81 -9.82 27.38
C PRO A 598 17.39 -8.58 26.69
N PRO A 599 17.75 -7.53 27.45
CA PRO A 599 18.12 -6.22 26.88
C PRO A 599 19.37 -6.27 25.98
N GLU A 600 20.24 -7.27 26.13
CA GLU A 600 21.40 -7.47 25.28
C GLU A 600 21.08 -8.03 23.89
N ILE A 601 19.84 -8.46 23.62
CA ILE A 601 19.43 -9.04 22.32
C ILE A 601 18.76 -7.94 21.46
N PRO A 602 19.42 -7.45 20.40
CA PRO A 602 18.91 -6.37 19.56
C PRO A 602 17.96 -6.89 18.47
N LEU A 603 16.87 -7.49 18.86
CA LEU A 603 15.81 -7.94 17.95
C LEU A 603 14.51 -7.19 18.27
N ALA A 604 13.99 -6.46 17.31
CA ALA A 604 12.69 -5.77 17.41
C ALA A 604 11.59 -6.63 16.77
N LEU A 605 10.42 -6.68 17.41
CA LEU A 605 9.27 -7.43 16.88
C LEU A 605 8.83 -6.89 15.52
N HIS A 606 8.48 -7.80 14.62
CA HIS A 606 8.00 -7.56 13.27
C HIS A 606 9.05 -6.95 12.30
N ALA A 607 10.26 -6.64 12.78
CA ALA A 607 11.35 -6.23 11.92
C ALA A 607 11.96 -7.42 11.16
N ARG A 608 12.65 -7.12 10.07
CA ARG A 608 13.21 -8.12 9.17
C ARG A 608 14.70 -8.36 9.43
N TYR A 609 15.08 -9.62 9.47
CA TYR A 609 16.46 -10.06 9.71
C TYR A 609 16.84 -11.15 8.73
N SER A 610 18.08 -11.12 8.24
CA SER A 610 18.66 -12.32 7.66
C SER A 610 18.91 -13.35 8.77
N ARG A 611 19.08 -14.62 8.40
CA ARG A 611 19.45 -15.66 9.38
C ARG A 611 20.72 -15.30 10.15
N ASP A 612 21.73 -14.83 9.42
CA ASP A 612 23.03 -14.47 10.01
C ASP A 612 22.89 -13.34 11.05
N GLU A 613 22.12 -12.30 10.73
CA GLU A 613 21.84 -11.22 11.68
C GLU A 613 21.09 -11.71 12.92
N ALA A 614 20.07 -12.55 12.76
CA ALA A 614 19.34 -13.11 13.88
C ALA A 614 20.25 -13.96 14.78
N MET A 615 21.13 -14.76 14.20
CA MET A 615 22.10 -15.58 14.94
C MET A 615 23.15 -14.72 15.64
N ALA A 616 23.63 -13.64 15.00
CA ALA A 616 24.54 -12.68 15.62
C ALA A 616 23.88 -11.93 16.80
N ALA A 617 22.63 -11.48 16.61
CA ALA A 617 21.84 -10.83 17.65
C ALA A 617 21.63 -11.72 18.89
N LEU A 618 21.51 -13.03 18.69
CA LEU A 618 21.37 -14.01 19.77
C LEU A 618 22.71 -14.44 20.40
N GLY A 619 23.83 -13.92 19.89
CA GLY A 619 25.16 -14.23 20.40
C GLY A 619 25.64 -15.64 20.08
N TYR A 620 25.14 -16.23 18.98
CA TYR A 620 25.55 -17.57 18.52
C TYR A 620 27.06 -17.63 18.17
N SER A 621 27.56 -16.58 17.55
CA SER A 621 29.00 -16.41 17.29
C SER A 621 29.39 -14.95 17.40
N SER A 622 30.61 -14.69 17.85
CA SER A 622 31.24 -13.35 17.94
C SER A 622 32.35 -13.15 16.91
N GLY A 623 32.60 -14.14 16.05
CA GLY A 623 33.62 -14.09 15.00
C GLY A 623 33.23 -13.17 13.82
N VAL A 624 34.19 -12.91 12.94
CA VAL A 624 34.01 -12.09 11.73
C VAL A 624 33.17 -12.82 10.69
N ASP A 625 33.32 -14.14 10.61
CA ASP A 625 32.57 -14.94 9.63
C ASP A 625 31.26 -15.47 10.22
N PRO A 626 30.16 -15.33 9.48
CA PRO A 626 28.91 -15.89 9.90
C PRO A 626 28.96 -17.42 9.87
N HIS A 627 28.83 -18.03 11.04
CA HIS A 627 28.71 -19.49 11.17
C HIS A 627 27.23 -19.85 11.35
N SER A 628 26.41 -19.63 10.32
CA SER A 628 25.04 -20.11 10.35
C SER A 628 24.96 -21.57 9.94
N PRO A 629 24.55 -22.46 10.84
CA PRO A 629 24.35 -23.86 10.50
C PRO A 629 23.22 -24.00 9.46
N GLN A 630 23.25 -25.08 8.68
CA GLN A 630 22.21 -25.38 7.71
C GLN A 630 21.01 -26.03 8.40
N GLY A 631 19.79 -25.55 8.11
CA GLY A 631 18.53 -26.06 8.68
C GLY A 631 17.52 -24.98 9.00
N GLY A 632 16.36 -25.37 9.53
CA GLY A 632 15.26 -24.46 9.90
C GLY A 632 15.15 -24.21 11.40
N VAL A 633 15.76 -25.05 12.25
CA VAL A 633 15.63 -24.98 13.71
C VAL A 633 16.99 -25.11 14.39
N PHE A 634 17.28 -24.24 15.36
CA PHE A 634 18.56 -24.18 16.06
C PHE A 634 18.35 -23.90 17.53
N TRP A 635 19.14 -24.59 18.38
CA TRP A 635 19.31 -24.22 19.78
C TRP A 635 20.44 -23.22 19.94
N VAL A 636 20.17 -22.09 20.58
CA VAL A 636 21.15 -21.07 20.92
C VAL A 636 21.29 -21.00 22.43
N GLU A 637 22.37 -21.60 22.94
CA GLU A 637 22.58 -21.77 24.38
C GLU A 637 22.66 -20.43 25.14
N ARG A 638 23.43 -19.47 24.60
CA ARG A 638 23.55 -18.12 25.20
C ARG A 638 22.23 -17.36 25.35
N ALA A 639 21.29 -17.59 24.44
CA ALA A 639 19.98 -16.99 24.48
C ALA A 639 18.94 -17.89 25.18
N ALA A 640 19.31 -19.09 25.61
CA ALA A 640 18.41 -20.13 26.12
C ALA A 640 17.17 -20.29 25.22
N SER A 641 17.37 -20.31 23.89
CA SER A 641 16.28 -20.24 22.92
C SER A 641 16.41 -21.25 21.79
N ASP A 642 15.32 -21.88 21.44
CA ASP A 642 15.12 -22.57 20.17
C ASP A 642 14.65 -21.56 19.12
N VAL A 643 15.34 -21.49 17.98
CA VAL A 643 15.08 -20.51 16.93
C VAL A 643 14.51 -21.20 15.70
N PHE A 644 13.31 -20.82 15.30
CA PHE A 644 12.59 -21.40 14.16
C PHE A 644 12.61 -20.44 12.99
N PHE A 645 13.26 -20.86 11.88
CA PHE A 645 13.25 -20.14 10.59
C PHE A 645 12.32 -20.87 9.63
N VAL A 646 11.17 -20.26 9.35
CA VAL A 646 10.07 -20.88 8.61
C VAL A 646 9.91 -20.20 7.24
N ASP A 647 9.95 -21.02 6.18
CA ASP A 647 9.56 -20.60 4.83
C ASP A 647 8.09 -20.96 4.61
N LEU A 648 7.22 -19.97 4.46
CA LEU A 648 5.77 -20.16 4.32
C LEU A 648 5.42 -20.85 2.99
N ARG A 649 5.98 -20.36 1.87
CA ARG A 649 5.77 -20.95 0.55
C ARG A 649 7.01 -21.74 0.13
N LYS A 650 6.87 -23.04 0.06
CA LYS A 650 7.93 -23.98 -0.35
C LYS A 650 7.70 -24.41 -1.78
N SER A 651 8.68 -24.18 -2.67
CA SER A 651 8.62 -24.64 -4.05
C SER A 651 9.34 -25.96 -4.21
N GLU A 652 8.90 -26.85 -5.09
CA GLU A 652 9.57 -28.12 -5.46
C GLU A 652 11.01 -27.90 -5.96
N ARG A 653 11.32 -26.69 -6.41
CA ARG A 653 12.65 -26.31 -6.90
C ARG A 653 13.67 -26.14 -5.77
N ASP A 654 13.20 -25.78 -4.57
CA ASP A 654 14.03 -25.45 -3.40
C ASP A 654 13.93 -26.50 -2.27
N TYR A 655 12.95 -27.43 -2.34
CA TYR A 655 12.65 -28.41 -1.30
C TYR A 655 12.33 -29.78 -1.89
N SER A 656 12.76 -30.86 -1.21
CA SER A 656 12.36 -32.22 -1.54
C SER A 656 10.91 -32.49 -1.08
N PRO A 657 10.18 -33.46 -1.69
CA PRO A 657 8.83 -33.81 -1.27
C PRO A 657 8.71 -34.16 0.21
N THR A 658 9.77 -34.68 0.82
CA THR A 658 9.83 -35.05 2.26
C THR A 658 10.02 -33.88 3.21
N THR A 659 10.26 -32.65 2.69
CA THR A 659 10.49 -31.42 3.46
C THR A 659 9.46 -30.33 3.18
N MET A 660 8.36 -30.69 2.50
CA MET A 660 7.22 -29.80 2.23
C MET A 660 6.22 -29.79 3.39
N TYR A 661 6.63 -29.27 4.54
CA TYR A 661 5.75 -29.08 5.72
C TYR A 661 4.77 -27.93 5.48
N ARG A 662 3.60 -28.03 6.10
CA ARG A 662 2.55 -26.99 6.05
C ARG A 662 2.71 -26.06 7.24
N ASP A 663 3.24 -24.85 6.99
CA ASP A 663 3.41 -23.84 8.02
C ASP A 663 2.56 -22.61 7.64
N TYR A 664 1.65 -22.18 8.53
CA TYR A 664 0.72 -21.09 8.23
C TYR A 664 0.20 -20.40 9.50
N ALA A 665 -0.31 -19.19 9.36
CA ALA A 665 -1.02 -18.49 10.42
C ALA A 665 -2.49 -18.92 10.47
N ILE A 666 -2.94 -19.37 11.66
CA ILE A 666 -4.34 -19.70 11.94
C ILE A 666 -5.12 -18.40 12.19
N SER A 667 -4.54 -17.50 12.97
CA SER A 667 -5.03 -16.16 13.28
C SER A 667 -3.85 -15.22 13.47
N ARG A 668 -4.09 -13.94 13.76
CA ARG A 668 -3.00 -13.00 14.01
C ARG A 668 -2.13 -13.35 15.21
N ASP A 669 -2.63 -14.15 16.13
CA ASP A 669 -1.97 -14.59 17.37
C ASP A 669 -1.71 -16.08 17.45
N LEU A 670 -2.15 -16.88 16.47
CA LEU A 670 -1.94 -18.33 16.42
C LEU A 670 -1.25 -18.76 15.14
N PHE A 671 -0.21 -19.60 15.29
CA PHE A 671 0.61 -20.10 14.19
C PHE A 671 0.74 -21.62 14.23
N HIS A 672 0.52 -22.27 13.09
CA HIS A 672 0.72 -23.69 12.87
C HIS A 672 2.12 -23.93 12.31
N TRP A 673 2.85 -24.87 12.90
CA TRP A 673 4.18 -25.28 12.46
C TRP A 673 4.38 -26.79 12.57
N GLU A 674 4.96 -27.41 11.54
CA GLU A 674 5.29 -28.83 11.54
C GLU A 674 6.77 -29.06 11.80
N SER A 675 7.08 -29.98 12.72
CA SER A 675 8.45 -30.38 13.02
C SER A 675 9.08 -31.17 11.86
N GLN A 676 10.40 -31.34 11.90
CA GLN A 676 11.07 -32.19 10.92
C GLN A 676 10.55 -33.64 11.00
N SER A 677 10.42 -34.31 9.84
CA SER A 677 9.79 -35.64 9.69
C SER A 677 10.38 -36.77 10.57
N ARG A 678 11.62 -36.59 11.09
CA ARG A 678 12.26 -37.55 12.01
C ARG A 678 12.03 -37.22 13.49
N GLN A 679 11.43 -36.08 13.81
CA GLN A 679 11.16 -35.68 15.19
C GLN A 679 9.85 -36.32 15.67
N HIS A 680 9.85 -36.77 16.92
CA HIS A 680 8.69 -37.36 17.59
C HIS A 680 8.63 -36.87 19.05
N THR A 681 7.49 -37.02 19.69
CA THR A 681 7.21 -36.52 21.05
C THR A 681 8.17 -37.04 22.12
N GLY A 682 8.80 -38.21 21.92
CA GLY A 682 9.77 -38.77 22.86
C GLY A 682 11.19 -38.16 22.80
N LEU A 683 11.49 -37.27 21.86
CA LEU A 683 12.80 -36.63 21.78
C LEU A 683 12.94 -35.48 22.76
N ASP A 684 14.08 -35.33 23.41
CA ASP A 684 14.31 -34.22 24.36
C ASP A 684 14.19 -32.84 23.71
N THR A 685 14.56 -32.72 22.45
CA THR A 685 14.36 -31.50 21.67
C THR A 685 12.87 -31.13 21.57
N VAL A 686 12.00 -32.11 21.27
CA VAL A 686 10.55 -31.90 21.17
C VAL A 686 9.96 -31.64 22.56
N GLN A 687 10.43 -32.35 23.58
CA GLN A 687 10.04 -32.10 24.97
C GLN A 687 10.49 -30.71 25.46
N ARG A 688 11.62 -30.17 24.96
CA ARG A 688 12.02 -28.79 25.24
C ARG A 688 11.06 -27.78 24.64
N TYR A 689 10.55 -28.02 23.41
CA TYR A 689 9.51 -27.18 22.79
C TYR A 689 8.24 -27.15 23.61
N ILE A 690 7.73 -28.31 24.00
CA ILE A 690 6.48 -28.45 24.76
C ILE A 690 6.62 -27.80 26.15
N ASN A 691 7.74 -28.04 26.81
CA ASN A 691 7.96 -27.64 28.20
C ASN A 691 8.84 -26.38 28.33
N HIS A 692 8.96 -25.55 27.25
CA HIS A 692 9.89 -24.41 27.23
C HIS A 692 9.67 -23.44 28.40
N ALA A 693 8.41 -23.17 28.76
CA ALA A 693 8.06 -22.26 29.85
C ALA A 693 8.55 -22.76 31.21
N SER A 694 8.32 -24.05 31.51
CA SER A 694 8.77 -24.66 32.77
C SER A 694 10.28 -24.89 32.85
N ARG A 695 10.95 -25.03 31.68
CA ARG A 695 12.42 -25.16 31.59
C ARG A 695 13.13 -23.79 31.57
N GLY A 696 12.41 -22.68 31.58
CA GLY A 696 12.99 -21.34 31.49
C GLY A 696 13.63 -21.04 30.13
N THR A 697 13.27 -21.80 29.08
CA THR A 697 13.75 -21.61 27.70
C THR A 697 12.68 -20.89 26.87
N ARG A 698 13.05 -20.47 25.66
CA ARG A 698 12.16 -19.75 24.73
C ARG A 698 12.12 -20.44 23.38
N VAL A 699 11.02 -20.27 22.66
CA VAL A 699 10.91 -20.58 21.24
C VAL A 699 10.73 -19.27 20.49
N LEU A 700 11.64 -18.95 19.56
CA LEU A 700 11.65 -17.71 18.78
C LEU A 700 11.26 -18.01 17.35
N LEU A 701 10.23 -17.33 16.85
CA LEU A 701 9.67 -17.58 15.53
C LEU A 701 10.08 -16.50 14.53
N PHE A 702 10.68 -16.93 13.42
CA PHE A 702 11.04 -16.13 12.27
C PHE A 702 10.37 -16.71 11.03
N VAL A 703 9.65 -15.88 10.26
CA VAL A 703 8.93 -16.33 9.06
C VAL A 703 9.28 -15.49 7.84
N ARG A 704 9.27 -16.11 6.67
CA ARG A 704 9.34 -15.40 5.39
C ARG A 704 8.45 -16.08 4.36
N GLU A 705 7.99 -15.31 3.38
CA GLU A 705 7.11 -15.82 2.33
C GLU A 705 7.81 -16.82 1.41
N HIS A 706 8.94 -16.38 0.80
CA HIS A 706 9.75 -17.16 -0.14
C HIS A 706 11.23 -17.09 0.23
N ARG A 707 11.99 -18.08 -0.24
CA ARG A 707 13.44 -18.16 0.01
C ARG A 707 14.25 -17.06 -0.66
N ARG A 708 13.83 -16.59 -1.84
CA ARG A 708 14.58 -15.62 -2.67
C ARG A 708 13.76 -14.35 -2.95
N TRP A 709 14.47 -13.24 -3.15
CA TRP A 709 13.96 -11.99 -3.67
C TRP A 709 14.96 -11.37 -4.66
N GLU A 710 14.68 -10.15 -5.16
CA GLU A 710 15.50 -9.48 -6.19
C GLU A 710 16.96 -9.21 -5.75
N LEU A 711 17.20 -9.05 -4.45
CA LEU A 711 18.53 -8.76 -3.87
C LEU A 711 19.18 -9.97 -3.18
N GLY A 712 18.72 -11.19 -3.45
CA GLY A 712 19.32 -12.43 -2.93
C GLY A 712 18.41 -13.26 -2.03
N ALA A 713 18.91 -13.68 -0.84
CA ALA A 713 18.08 -14.39 0.13
C ALA A 713 17.11 -13.43 0.81
N ARG A 714 15.81 -13.77 0.79
CA ARG A 714 14.78 -12.94 1.44
C ARG A 714 14.95 -13.00 2.96
N PRO A 715 14.93 -11.86 3.66
CA PRO A 715 14.99 -11.82 5.12
C PRO A 715 13.72 -12.37 5.75
N PHE A 716 13.80 -12.72 7.03
CA PHE A 716 12.69 -13.21 7.83
C PHE A 716 12.12 -12.10 8.70
N TYR A 717 10.80 -12.07 8.85
CA TYR A 717 10.12 -11.29 9.89
C TYR A 717 10.28 -11.98 11.25
N PHE A 718 10.67 -11.25 12.26
CA PHE A 718 10.75 -11.74 13.63
C PHE A 718 9.39 -11.59 14.32
N LEU A 719 8.71 -12.70 14.59
CA LEU A 719 7.40 -12.71 15.26
C LEU A 719 7.51 -12.73 16.80
N GLY A 720 8.72 -12.83 17.30
CA GLY A 720 8.97 -12.84 18.74
C GLY A 720 8.97 -14.21 19.38
N PRO A 721 8.99 -14.27 20.72
CA PRO A 721 8.79 -15.49 21.47
C PRO A 721 7.35 -15.96 21.37
N VAL A 722 7.18 -17.28 21.25
CA VAL A 722 5.87 -17.93 21.14
C VAL A 722 5.68 -18.90 22.31
N ASP A 723 4.41 -19.09 22.69
CA ASP A 723 4.00 -19.99 23.76
C ASP A 723 3.33 -21.23 23.17
N TYR A 724 3.67 -22.39 23.72
CA TYR A 724 3.06 -23.65 23.33
C TYR A 724 1.57 -23.68 23.67
N VAL A 725 0.72 -24.13 22.72
CA VAL A 725 -0.72 -24.29 22.90
C VAL A 725 -1.08 -25.80 22.87
N SER A 726 -0.76 -26.46 21.76
CA SER A 726 -1.09 -27.86 21.54
C SER A 726 -0.19 -28.50 20.50
N HIS A 727 -0.21 -29.81 20.38
CA HIS A 727 0.39 -30.54 19.28
C HIS A 727 -0.48 -31.72 18.86
N GLU A 728 -0.30 -32.16 17.62
CA GLU A 728 -0.97 -33.31 17.03
C GLU A 728 0.02 -34.13 16.19
N GLY A 729 -0.25 -35.42 16.03
CA GLY A 729 0.60 -36.32 15.26
C GLY A 729 1.88 -36.72 15.97
N GLU A 730 2.61 -37.63 15.36
CA GLU A 730 3.89 -38.15 15.90
C GLU A 730 5.09 -37.99 14.98
N ARG A 731 4.89 -37.99 13.63
CA ARG A 731 5.98 -37.88 12.64
C ARG A 731 5.47 -37.37 11.28
N PRO A 732 5.51 -36.08 11.03
CA PRO A 732 5.96 -34.99 11.91
C PRO A 732 4.99 -34.69 13.05
N VAL A 733 5.46 -33.98 14.06
CA VAL A 733 4.61 -33.42 15.12
C VAL A 733 4.18 -32.03 14.66
N ALA A 734 2.88 -31.82 14.58
CA ALA A 734 2.28 -30.52 14.23
C ALA A 734 2.01 -29.73 15.50
N PHE A 735 2.53 -28.53 15.60
CA PHE A 735 2.43 -27.66 16.77
C PHE A 735 1.52 -26.45 16.47
N THR A 736 0.73 -26.06 17.46
CA THR A 736 0.06 -24.77 17.52
C THR A 736 0.79 -23.88 18.52
N TRP A 737 1.24 -22.72 18.05
CA TRP A 737 1.95 -21.72 18.83
C TRP A 737 1.11 -20.47 19.01
N ARG A 738 1.17 -19.85 20.18
CA ARG A 738 0.58 -18.55 20.45
C ARG A 738 1.66 -17.48 20.43
N LEU A 739 1.48 -16.48 19.58
CA LEU A 739 2.32 -15.29 19.57
C LEU A 739 1.94 -14.40 20.75
N ARG A 740 2.94 -13.89 21.47
CA ARG A 740 2.71 -12.93 22.57
C ARG A 740 2.27 -11.56 22.08
N THR A 741 2.66 -11.20 20.87
CA THR A 741 2.23 -9.99 20.18
C THR A 741 1.61 -10.40 18.85
N PRO A 742 0.35 -10.03 18.57
CA PRO A 742 -0.28 -10.36 17.30
C PRO A 742 0.51 -9.81 16.12
N MET A 743 0.63 -10.60 15.05
CA MET A 743 1.31 -10.14 13.84
C MET A 743 0.51 -9.02 13.15
N PRO A 744 1.20 -8.08 12.46
CA PRO A 744 0.55 -7.08 11.61
C PRO A 744 -0.34 -7.73 10.56
N GLU A 745 -1.42 -7.05 10.15
CA GLU A 745 -2.38 -7.59 9.20
C GLU A 745 -1.75 -7.98 7.87
N GLU A 746 -0.84 -7.14 7.34
CA GLU A 746 -0.14 -7.42 6.08
C GLU A 746 0.65 -8.74 6.15
N LEU A 747 1.28 -9.02 7.29
CA LEU A 747 2.03 -10.26 7.48
C LEU A 747 1.10 -11.46 7.67
N PHE A 748 -0.02 -11.26 8.37
CA PHE A 748 -1.04 -12.30 8.55
C PHE A 748 -1.64 -12.72 7.20
N GLU A 749 -1.97 -11.77 6.31
CA GLU A 749 -2.46 -12.06 4.97
C GLU A 749 -1.47 -12.93 4.16
N ILE A 750 -0.17 -12.63 4.24
CA ILE A 750 0.86 -13.44 3.61
C ILE A 750 0.89 -14.85 4.22
N ALA A 751 0.80 -14.95 5.54
CA ALA A 751 0.97 -16.21 6.27
C ALA A 751 -0.28 -17.13 6.19
N ARG A 752 -1.50 -16.57 6.09
CA ARG A 752 -2.74 -17.37 5.96
C ARG A 752 -2.99 -17.88 4.55
N SER A 753 -2.53 -17.16 3.51
CA SER A 753 -2.78 -17.53 2.11
C SER A 753 -2.21 -18.89 1.72
N VAL A 754 -1.30 -19.44 2.52
CA VAL A 754 -0.70 -20.76 2.32
C VAL A 754 -1.63 -21.91 2.76
N ALA A 755 -2.55 -21.66 3.69
CA ALA A 755 -3.50 -22.67 4.16
C ALA A 755 -4.60 -22.98 3.11
N ALA A 756 -4.83 -22.06 2.17
CA ALA A 756 -5.88 -22.15 1.15
C ALA A 756 -5.37 -22.71 -0.20
N ALA A 757 -4.09 -22.87 -0.40
CA ALA A 757 -3.44 -23.46 -1.57
C ALA A 757 -2.98 -24.90 -1.31
#